data_7faf18180ad8d6c15d87f0224207f044
#
_entry.id   7faf18180ad8d6c15d87f0224207f044
#
_cell.length_a   1.000
_cell.length_b   1.000
_cell.length_c   1.000
_cell.angle_alpha   90.00
_cell.angle_beta   90.00
_cell.angle_gamma   90.00
#
_symmetry.space_group_name_H-M   'P 1'
#
loop_
_entity.id
_entity.type
_entity.pdbx_description
1 polymer ?
#
loop_
_entity_poly.entity_id
_entity_poly.type
_entity_poly.pdbx_seq_one_letter_code
_entity_poly.pdbx_strand_id
1 'polypeptide(L)'
;MVTQSEAALEQGLIKTLQDMSYEYVKIEEETNLDQNFKTQLEKHNKKELARHGRTSFTDSEFEKIKIHLEGGTRFEKAKKLRDLFPLELETGERVWVEFLNRQQWCQNEFQVSNQITVEGRKKCRYDVTILINGLPLVQIELKKRGVELKQAYNQIQRYHKTSFHGLFDYIQLFVISNGVNTRYFANNPNSGYKFTFNWTDAENVPFNDLSKFALFFFDKCTLGKMISKYIVLHEGDKCLMVLRPYQYYAVEKILDRVQNSNKNGYIWHTTGAGKTLTSFKAAQLVSEIDGIDKVMFVVDRHDLDTQTQSEYEAFEPGAVDGTDNTYELIKRLSGKSKIIITTIQKLNCAVTRDAYNKHLQDVKNQKVVMIFDECHRSHFGDCHKNIVGFFKNLQIFGFTGTPIFSENAKGEHTTAEVFGECLHRYLIKDAIADENVLGFLVEYYQGQGDVDLMEEQRMKEIAQFILNNFNKSTYDGDFNALFAVQSVPMLLKYYDIFKSLHPKIRIGAVFTYAANESQDDDNTGMNNGFVDDTVTSDKLQTIMDDYNNMYGTAFTTDNFSAYYDDINLRMKKKRADMEPLDLLLVVGMFLTGFDAKKLNTLYVDKNLEYHGLLQAFSRTNRVLNEKKRFGKIVCFRNLKDNVDRAIKLFSNTDAPEALGFVLRKPFADVKKDLDELCQNFKARYPDMDSIDKLQSEYDKRNFILAFRDIIRKHSEIQVYEEWNADDSSLIMTEQEYNDYRSKYLDMTMGFIQDDEDDKNEDKGKEDEGMAHEDPTADIDDIDFCLELLHSDVINVAYILELIEDLNPASDDYQVKRQNIIDTMIKDPAMRNKAKLIDHFIRDNVDNDQAGFVKSKADGKMDLETRLTTYVTQARAHAVTSLATEVGVSQDALIKYVQEYDYLHREKPEILQKAIKEKKGLRFLQRIHLKESLILKLRKIIETFSWE
;
A
#
# COMPACT_ATOMS: atom_id res chain seq x y z
N MET A 1 27.93 18.01 11.55
CA MET A 1 28.13 16.96 10.49
C MET A 1 28.07 17.63 9.15
N VAL A 2 28.98 17.31 8.23
CA VAL A 2 28.90 17.83 6.86
C VAL A 2 27.68 17.16 6.22
N THR A 3 26.66 17.93 5.88
CA THR A 3 25.49 17.42 5.12
C THR A 3 25.99 16.82 3.82
N GLN A 4 25.65 15.56 3.56
CA GLN A 4 26.02 14.87 2.33
C GLN A 4 25.38 15.61 1.14
N SER A 5 26.21 16.16 0.24
CA SER A 5 25.75 16.94 -0.91
C SER A 5 25.10 16.01 -1.96
N GLU A 6 24.23 16.57 -2.81
CA GLU A 6 23.65 15.84 -3.95
C GLU A 6 24.74 15.19 -4.81
N ALA A 7 25.85 15.91 -5.07
CA ALA A 7 26.98 15.38 -5.84
C ALA A 7 27.65 14.17 -5.16
N ALA A 8 27.71 14.13 -3.83
CA ALA A 8 28.27 12.99 -3.11
C ALA A 8 27.35 11.77 -3.17
N LEU A 9 26.02 11.99 -3.08
CA LEU A 9 25.01 10.93 -3.27
C LEU A 9 25.05 10.37 -4.69
N GLU A 10 25.16 11.25 -5.68
CA GLU A 10 25.25 10.90 -7.09
C GLU A 10 26.47 10.02 -7.36
N GLN A 11 27.66 10.45 -6.93
CA GLN A 11 28.90 9.68 -7.08
C GLN A 11 28.85 8.34 -6.33
N GLY A 12 28.28 8.32 -5.13
CA GLY A 12 28.10 7.10 -4.36
C GLY A 12 27.20 6.11 -5.08
N LEU A 13 26.06 6.57 -5.62
CA LEU A 13 25.13 5.74 -6.39
C LEU A 13 25.78 5.19 -7.67
N ILE A 14 26.47 6.05 -8.45
CA ILE A 14 27.16 5.62 -9.68
C ILE A 14 28.18 4.54 -9.35
N LYS A 15 28.98 4.73 -8.29
CA LYS A 15 29.95 3.72 -7.86
C LYS A 15 29.28 2.40 -7.50
N THR A 16 28.18 2.45 -6.73
CA THR A 16 27.39 1.25 -6.38
C THR A 16 26.92 0.54 -7.64
N LEU A 17 26.37 1.26 -8.62
CA LEU A 17 25.91 0.67 -9.88
C LEU A 17 27.07 0.07 -10.70
N GLN A 18 28.24 0.72 -10.72
CA GLN A 18 29.43 0.16 -11.37
C GLN A 18 29.90 -1.13 -10.69
N ASP A 19 29.90 -1.18 -9.35
CA ASP A 19 30.21 -2.39 -8.57
C ASP A 19 29.21 -3.51 -8.87
N MET A 20 27.96 -3.18 -9.22
CA MET A 20 26.92 -4.10 -9.72
C MET A 20 27.05 -4.40 -11.23
N SER A 21 28.18 -4.02 -11.85
CA SER A 21 28.49 -4.25 -13.26
C SER A 21 27.65 -3.46 -14.26
N TYR A 22 27.12 -2.30 -13.88
CA TYR A 22 26.60 -1.33 -14.85
C TYR A 22 27.77 -0.65 -15.57
N GLU A 23 27.65 -0.49 -16.87
CA GLU A 23 28.62 0.25 -17.66
C GLU A 23 28.38 1.75 -17.48
N TYR A 24 29.36 2.47 -16.92
CA TYR A 24 29.29 3.93 -16.88
C TYR A 24 29.58 4.51 -18.25
N VAL A 25 28.69 5.33 -18.76
CA VAL A 25 28.84 6.04 -20.05
C VAL A 25 28.60 7.52 -19.84
N LYS A 26 29.55 8.34 -20.35
CA LYS A 26 29.41 9.78 -20.28
C LYS A 26 28.58 10.27 -21.46
N ILE A 27 27.35 10.70 -21.18
CA ILE A 27 26.41 11.28 -22.15
C ILE A 27 26.15 12.72 -21.70
N GLU A 28 26.57 13.68 -22.49
CA GLU A 28 26.41 15.11 -22.14
C GLU A 28 25.18 15.72 -22.81
N GLU A 29 24.81 15.26 -24.00
CA GLU A 29 23.75 15.80 -24.84
C GLU A 29 22.96 14.69 -25.53
N GLU A 30 21.78 15.03 -26.08
CA GLU A 30 20.90 14.11 -26.79
C GLU A 30 21.55 13.45 -28.01
N THR A 31 22.42 14.14 -28.72
CA THR A 31 23.17 13.56 -29.85
C THR A 31 24.09 12.43 -29.45
N ASN A 32 24.71 12.51 -28.25
CA ASN A 32 25.51 11.42 -27.71
C ASN A 32 24.61 10.26 -27.26
N LEU A 33 23.40 10.56 -26.78
CA LEU A 33 22.41 9.54 -26.38
C LEU A 33 21.96 8.72 -27.60
N ASP A 34 21.62 9.39 -28.73
CA ASP A 34 21.22 8.71 -29.97
C ASP A 34 22.32 7.79 -30.48
N GLN A 35 23.58 8.23 -30.44
CA GLN A 35 24.72 7.46 -30.89
C GLN A 35 25.00 6.24 -30.00
N ASN A 36 24.90 6.43 -28.68
CA ASN A 36 24.97 5.34 -27.72
C ASN A 36 23.81 4.34 -27.93
N PHE A 37 22.60 4.84 -28.16
CA PHE A 37 21.43 4.00 -28.42
C PHE A 37 21.65 3.11 -29.66
N LYS A 38 22.11 3.66 -30.78
CA LYS A 38 22.44 2.86 -31.97
C LYS A 38 23.42 1.73 -31.63
N THR A 39 24.50 2.05 -30.94
CA THR A 39 25.56 1.09 -30.56
C THR A 39 25.02 -0.03 -29.68
N GLN A 40 24.23 0.31 -28.65
CA GLN A 40 23.68 -0.69 -27.71
C GLN A 40 22.57 -1.53 -28.35
N LEU A 41 21.75 -0.94 -29.22
CA LEU A 41 20.72 -1.65 -29.95
C LEU A 41 21.32 -2.68 -30.92
N GLU A 42 22.39 -2.33 -31.60
CA GLU A 42 23.17 -3.23 -32.49
C GLU A 42 23.78 -4.40 -31.69
N LYS A 43 24.35 -4.09 -30.52
CA LYS A 43 24.90 -5.08 -29.60
C LYS A 43 23.80 -6.05 -29.12
N HIS A 44 22.65 -5.51 -28.73
CA HIS A 44 21.51 -6.29 -28.26
C HIS A 44 20.94 -7.20 -29.36
N ASN A 45 20.83 -6.69 -30.60
CA ASN A 45 20.31 -7.41 -31.74
C ASN A 45 21.37 -8.18 -32.53
N LYS A 46 22.58 -8.34 -31.99
CA LYS A 46 23.75 -8.93 -32.71
C LYS A 46 23.43 -10.31 -33.34
N LYS A 47 22.65 -11.15 -32.63
CA LYS A 47 22.30 -12.49 -33.14
C LYS A 47 21.39 -12.41 -34.35
N GLU A 48 20.43 -11.51 -34.34
CA GLU A 48 19.49 -11.31 -35.44
C GLU A 48 20.20 -10.67 -36.65
N LEU A 49 21.03 -9.64 -36.43
CA LEU A 49 21.85 -9.03 -37.49
C LEU A 49 22.79 -10.06 -38.14
N ALA A 50 23.44 -10.91 -37.34
CA ALA A 50 24.32 -11.96 -37.86
C ALA A 50 23.62 -13.00 -38.75
N ARG A 51 22.33 -13.30 -38.56
CA ARG A 51 21.52 -14.16 -39.45
C ARG A 51 21.40 -13.61 -40.85
N HIS A 52 21.51 -12.27 -40.98
CA HIS A 52 21.50 -11.54 -42.26
C HIS A 52 22.90 -11.12 -42.73
N GLY A 53 23.96 -11.71 -42.14
CA GLY A 53 25.35 -11.44 -42.48
C GLY A 53 25.84 -10.03 -42.13
N ARG A 54 25.21 -9.38 -41.12
CA ARG A 54 25.49 -7.98 -40.74
C ARG A 54 25.92 -7.86 -39.28
N THR A 55 26.55 -6.74 -38.96
CA THR A 55 26.96 -6.40 -37.58
C THR A 55 26.38 -5.08 -37.07
N SER A 56 25.83 -4.26 -37.99
CA SER A 56 25.32 -2.93 -37.70
C SER A 56 24.16 -2.55 -38.62
N PHE A 57 23.38 -1.56 -38.24
CA PHE A 57 22.39 -0.87 -39.06
C PHE A 57 23.06 0.26 -39.85
N THR A 58 22.60 0.49 -41.10
CA THR A 58 22.95 1.72 -41.82
C THR A 58 22.31 2.95 -41.16
N ASP A 59 22.78 4.15 -41.50
CA ASP A 59 22.17 5.36 -40.92
C ASP A 59 20.71 5.53 -41.36
N SER A 60 20.39 5.14 -42.60
CA SER A 60 19.03 5.14 -43.14
C SER A 60 18.13 4.15 -42.39
N GLU A 61 18.62 2.96 -42.09
CA GLU A 61 17.88 1.94 -41.32
C GLU A 61 17.68 2.37 -39.86
N PHE A 62 18.70 2.97 -39.25
CA PHE A 62 18.59 3.52 -37.92
C PHE A 62 17.60 4.69 -37.84
N GLU A 63 17.56 5.52 -38.87
CA GLU A 63 16.57 6.58 -38.99
C GLU A 63 15.14 6.04 -39.07
N LYS A 64 14.90 4.92 -39.77
CA LYS A 64 13.61 4.25 -39.78
C LYS A 64 13.22 3.74 -38.36
N ILE A 65 14.20 3.26 -37.56
CA ILE A 65 13.98 2.86 -36.17
C ILE A 65 13.60 4.09 -35.32
N LYS A 66 14.29 5.22 -35.46
CA LYS A 66 13.96 6.46 -34.74
C LYS A 66 12.56 6.93 -35.10
N ILE A 67 12.22 7.00 -36.38
CA ILE A 67 10.87 7.37 -36.84
C ILE A 67 9.80 6.44 -36.23
N HIS A 68 10.05 5.12 -36.11
CA HIS A 68 9.13 4.22 -35.42
C HIS A 68 8.97 4.57 -33.94
N LEU A 69 10.06 4.94 -33.28
CA LEU A 69 10.06 5.32 -31.86
C LEU A 69 9.49 6.73 -31.63
N GLU A 70 9.55 7.62 -32.61
CA GLU A 70 8.91 8.93 -32.56
C GLU A 70 7.40 8.82 -32.55
N GLY A 71 6.74 9.82 -32.03
CA GLY A 71 5.29 9.91 -31.96
C GLY A 71 4.62 8.93 -31.00
N GLY A 72 3.37 9.25 -30.69
CA GLY A 72 2.58 8.50 -29.71
C GLY A 72 2.74 9.01 -28.27
N THR A 73 1.77 8.64 -27.45
CA THR A 73 1.77 8.91 -26.00
C THR A 73 2.81 8.05 -25.29
N ARG A 74 3.16 8.39 -24.04
CA ARG A 74 4.06 7.56 -23.20
C ARG A 74 3.57 6.13 -23.07
N PHE A 75 2.25 5.95 -23.00
CA PHE A 75 1.63 4.65 -22.98
C PHE A 75 1.90 3.84 -24.27
N GLU A 76 1.74 4.45 -25.44
CA GLU A 76 2.01 3.82 -26.72
C GLU A 76 3.51 3.54 -26.90
N LYS A 77 4.39 4.44 -26.45
CA LYS A 77 5.84 4.23 -26.44
C LYS A 77 6.22 3.06 -25.52
N ALA A 78 5.58 2.92 -24.36
CA ALA A 78 5.79 1.76 -23.50
C ALA A 78 5.34 0.44 -24.14
N LYS A 79 4.33 0.45 -25.02
CA LYS A 79 3.97 -0.73 -25.85
C LYS A 79 5.04 -1.00 -26.91
N LYS A 80 5.45 0.02 -27.68
CA LYS A 80 6.50 -0.12 -28.70
C LYS A 80 7.78 -0.73 -28.12
N LEU A 81 8.16 -0.35 -26.90
CA LEU A 81 9.32 -0.92 -26.19
C LEU A 81 9.22 -2.43 -26.01
N ARG A 82 8.01 -2.98 -25.92
CA ARG A 82 7.74 -4.39 -25.62
C ARG A 82 7.45 -5.23 -26.87
N ASP A 83 7.26 -4.60 -28.00
CA ASP A 83 6.96 -5.24 -29.27
C ASP A 83 8.22 -5.39 -30.14
N LEU A 84 8.23 -6.41 -30.98
CA LEU A 84 9.26 -6.57 -32.02
C LEU A 84 8.95 -5.63 -33.17
N PHE A 85 9.92 -4.88 -33.63
CA PHE A 85 9.80 -3.98 -34.78
C PHE A 85 10.27 -4.64 -36.07
N PRO A 86 9.41 -4.82 -37.09
CA PRO A 86 9.80 -5.38 -38.38
C PRO A 86 10.49 -4.31 -39.22
N LEU A 87 11.82 -4.26 -39.21
CA LEU A 87 12.63 -3.37 -40.00
C LEU A 87 12.93 -3.97 -41.37
N GLU A 88 12.60 -3.25 -42.43
CA GLU A 88 13.00 -3.60 -43.80
C GLU A 88 14.40 -3.00 -44.10
N LEU A 89 15.36 -3.89 -44.31
CA LEU A 89 16.73 -3.56 -44.64
C LEU A 89 16.82 -2.98 -46.03
N GLU A 90 17.92 -2.28 -46.35
CA GLU A 90 18.23 -1.79 -47.71
C GLU A 90 18.35 -2.94 -48.74
N THR A 91 18.62 -4.17 -48.29
CA THR A 91 18.66 -5.39 -49.11
C THR A 91 17.26 -5.89 -49.46
N GLY A 92 16.19 -5.35 -48.92
CA GLY A 92 14.81 -5.84 -49.06
C GLY A 92 14.44 -6.98 -48.10
N GLU A 93 15.37 -7.44 -47.29
CA GLU A 93 15.10 -8.44 -46.25
C GLU A 93 14.48 -7.79 -45.03
N ARG A 94 13.78 -8.56 -44.22
CA ARG A 94 13.14 -8.09 -42.96
C ARG A 94 13.87 -8.64 -41.76
N VAL A 95 14.24 -7.75 -40.82
CA VAL A 95 14.86 -8.02 -39.52
C VAL A 95 13.88 -7.64 -38.42
N TRP A 96 13.79 -8.46 -37.40
CA TRP A 96 12.95 -8.20 -36.23
C TRP A 96 13.80 -7.54 -35.13
N VAL A 97 13.67 -6.24 -34.98
CA VAL A 97 14.42 -5.46 -33.98
C VAL A 97 13.74 -5.60 -32.63
N GLU A 98 14.46 -6.10 -31.62
CA GLU A 98 14.06 -6.19 -30.23
C GLU A 98 14.64 -5.00 -29.47
N PHE A 99 13.76 -4.22 -28.77
CA PHE A 99 14.20 -3.10 -27.94
C PHE A 99 14.47 -3.52 -26.51
N LEU A 100 13.74 -4.53 -26.01
CA LEU A 100 13.83 -5.03 -24.63
C LEU A 100 13.60 -6.53 -24.60
N ASN A 101 14.57 -7.29 -24.10
CA ASN A 101 14.38 -8.71 -23.89
C ASN A 101 13.50 -8.96 -22.64
N ARG A 102 12.29 -9.39 -22.88
CA ARG A 102 11.26 -9.64 -21.86
C ARG A 102 11.36 -11.01 -21.20
N GLN A 103 11.97 -11.98 -21.87
CA GLN A 103 12.08 -13.35 -21.38
C GLN A 103 13.35 -13.58 -20.59
N GLN A 104 14.48 -13.07 -21.08
CA GLN A 104 15.79 -13.20 -20.49
C GLN A 104 16.32 -11.81 -20.12
N TRP A 105 15.67 -11.16 -19.15
CA TRP A 105 15.92 -9.79 -18.75
C TRP A 105 17.37 -9.48 -18.38
N CYS A 106 18.14 -10.49 -17.87
CA CYS A 106 19.57 -10.33 -17.59
C CYS A 106 20.44 -10.23 -18.86
N GLN A 107 19.89 -10.51 -20.05
CA GLN A 107 20.61 -10.34 -21.33
C GLN A 107 20.50 -8.93 -21.89
N ASN A 108 19.72 -8.06 -21.28
CA ASN A 108 19.73 -6.65 -21.62
C ASN A 108 21.07 -6.00 -21.19
N GLU A 109 21.49 -4.99 -21.92
CA GLU A 109 22.68 -4.20 -21.61
C GLU A 109 22.32 -3.07 -20.66
N PHE A 110 22.97 -3.00 -19.52
CA PHE A 110 22.68 -2.01 -18.47
C PHE A 110 23.81 -0.99 -18.38
N GLN A 111 23.46 0.30 -18.54
CA GLN A 111 24.38 1.41 -18.45
C GLN A 111 23.86 2.43 -17.44
N VAL A 112 24.76 3.25 -16.90
CA VAL A 112 24.43 4.42 -16.08
C VAL A 112 25.14 5.65 -16.61
N SER A 113 24.43 6.76 -16.66
CA SER A 113 24.96 8.08 -16.98
C SER A 113 24.42 9.11 -15.99
N ASN A 114 25.12 10.22 -15.87
CA ASN A 114 24.68 11.30 -15.00
C ASN A 114 24.81 12.65 -15.70
N GLN A 115 24.08 13.64 -15.15
CA GLN A 115 24.13 15.04 -15.57
C GLN A 115 23.85 15.24 -17.07
N ILE A 116 22.96 14.40 -17.65
CA ILE A 116 22.56 14.53 -19.05
C ILE A 116 21.75 15.81 -19.20
N THR A 117 22.19 16.64 -20.15
CA THR A 117 21.53 17.89 -20.46
C THR A 117 20.56 17.71 -21.63
N VAL A 118 19.32 18.11 -21.42
CA VAL A 118 18.23 18.05 -22.41
C VAL A 118 17.75 19.46 -22.72
N GLU A 119 17.69 19.81 -24.01
CA GLU A 119 17.21 21.10 -24.51
C GLU A 119 15.73 20.98 -24.89
N GLY A 120 14.83 21.26 -23.92
CA GLY A 120 13.38 21.36 -24.15
C GLY A 120 12.92 22.81 -24.20
N ARG A 121 11.73 23.08 -23.68
CA ARG A 121 11.25 24.47 -23.47
C ARG A 121 12.17 25.23 -22.50
N LYS A 122 12.80 24.51 -21.59
CA LYS A 122 13.88 24.98 -20.70
C LYS A 122 14.99 23.94 -20.74
N LYS A 123 16.25 24.40 -20.64
CA LYS A 123 17.40 23.51 -20.49
C LYS A 123 17.33 22.84 -19.12
N CYS A 124 17.27 21.52 -19.09
CA CYS A 124 17.19 20.73 -17.87
C CYS A 124 18.38 19.78 -17.80
N ARG A 125 18.84 19.49 -16.58
CA ARG A 125 19.92 18.56 -16.32
C ARG A 125 19.44 17.49 -15.35
N TYR A 126 19.54 16.25 -15.75
CA TYR A 126 19.07 15.10 -15.02
C TYR A 126 20.16 14.48 -14.16
N ASP A 127 19.88 14.18 -12.90
CA ASP A 127 20.91 13.73 -11.96
C ASP A 127 21.52 12.40 -12.38
N VAL A 128 20.78 11.29 -12.32
CA VAL A 128 21.26 9.97 -12.73
C VAL A 128 20.22 9.28 -13.61
N THR A 129 20.67 8.74 -14.73
CA THR A 129 19.82 8.00 -15.68
C THR A 129 20.36 6.60 -15.87
N ILE A 130 19.51 5.58 -15.70
CA ILE A 130 19.83 4.21 -16.08
C ILE A 130 19.29 3.94 -17.48
N LEU A 131 20.21 3.48 -18.35
CA LEU A 131 19.85 3.08 -19.70
C LEU A 131 19.85 1.56 -19.81
N ILE A 132 18.86 1.04 -20.53
CA ILE A 132 18.79 -0.39 -20.86
C ILE A 132 18.73 -0.51 -22.38
N ASN A 133 19.68 -1.25 -22.96
CA ASN A 133 19.89 -1.33 -24.40
C ASN A 133 20.04 0.05 -25.06
N GLY A 134 20.63 1.01 -24.30
CA GLY A 134 20.81 2.39 -24.72
C GLY A 134 19.59 3.31 -24.57
N LEU A 135 18.42 2.80 -24.21
CA LEU A 135 17.22 3.59 -23.94
C LEU A 135 17.16 4.06 -22.47
N PRO A 136 16.87 5.35 -22.19
CA PRO A 136 16.69 5.86 -20.83
C PRO A 136 15.37 5.33 -20.24
N LEU A 137 15.44 4.30 -19.41
CA LEU A 137 14.25 3.64 -18.87
C LEU A 137 14.00 3.96 -17.39
N VAL A 138 15.03 4.43 -16.67
CA VAL A 138 14.87 4.87 -15.26
C VAL A 138 15.55 6.21 -15.07
N GLN A 139 14.82 7.15 -14.50
CA GLN A 139 15.35 8.44 -14.07
C GLN A 139 15.38 8.52 -12.55
N ILE A 140 16.51 8.96 -12.00
CA ILE A 140 16.74 9.10 -10.57
C ILE A 140 17.02 10.57 -10.27
N GLU A 141 16.23 11.16 -9.38
CA GLU A 141 16.42 12.53 -8.90
C GLU A 141 16.85 12.50 -7.44
N LEU A 142 17.92 13.21 -7.17
CA LEU A 142 18.56 13.25 -5.86
C LEU A 142 18.38 14.61 -5.21
N LYS A 143 18.22 14.60 -3.90
CA LYS A 143 18.22 15.80 -3.08
C LYS A 143 19.24 15.63 -1.93
N LYS A 144 19.81 16.73 -1.49
CA LYS A 144 20.70 16.72 -0.32
C LYS A 144 19.95 16.19 0.91
N ARG A 145 20.68 15.58 1.84
CA ARG A 145 20.13 15.08 3.09
C ARG A 145 19.40 16.21 3.84
N GLY A 146 18.19 15.93 4.31
CA GLY A 146 17.32 16.89 5.01
C GLY A 146 16.36 17.66 4.10
N VAL A 147 16.38 17.44 2.78
CA VAL A 147 15.39 17.95 1.83
C VAL A 147 14.30 16.91 1.60
N GLU A 148 13.08 17.37 1.44
CA GLU A 148 11.91 16.51 1.22
C GLU A 148 11.93 15.80 -0.14
N LEU A 149 11.54 14.52 -0.15
CA LEU A 149 11.37 13.77 -1.39
C LEU A 149 10.33 14.38 -2.33
N LYS A 150 9.34 15.10 -1.77
CA LYS A 150 8.31 15.77 -2.57
C LYS A 150 8.89 16.81 -3.51
N GLN A 151 9.99 17.48 -3.13
CA GLN A 151 10.68 18.42 -4.03
C GLN A 151 11.24 17.70 -5.27
N ALA A 152 11.86 16.53 -5.08
CA ALA A 152 12.32 15.71 -6.22
C ALA A 152 11.13 15.24 -7.08
N TYR A 153 10.03 14.83 -6.47
CA TYR A 153 8.81 14.48 -7.18
C TYR A 153 8.25 15.65 -7.98
N ASN A 154 8.14 16.85 -7.39
CA ASN A 154 7.68 18.05 -8.07
C ASN A 154 8.61 18.46 -9.22
N GLN A 155 9.92 18.23 -9.06
CA GLN A 155 10.91 18.46 -10.13
C GLN A 155 10.63 17.53 -11.32
N ILE A 156 10.37 16.26 -11.11
CA ILE A 156 9.97 15.31 -12.16
C ILE A 156 8.65 15.76 -12.81
N GLN A 157 7.67 16.23 -12.03
CA GLN A 157 6.42 16.75 -12.59
C GLN A 157 6.65 17.99 -13.50
N ARG A 158 7.61 18.86 -13.15
CA ARG A 158 8.03 19.96 -14.03
C ARG A 158 8.68 19.42 -15.31
N TYR A 159 9.54 18.40 -15.24
CA TYR A 159 10.16 17.77 -16.41
C TYR A 159 9.12 17.20 -17.37
N HIS A 160 8.05 16.60 -16.88
CA HIS A 160 6.93 16.16 -17.73
C HIS A 160 6.34 17.26 -18.60
N LYS A 161 6.36 18.51 -18.13
CA LYS A 161 5.79 19.66 -18.83
C LYS A 161 6.79 20.37 -19.74
N THR A 162 8.09 20.23 -19.48
CA THR A 162 9.10 21.11 -20.06
C THR A 162 10.20 20.42 -20.86
N SER A 163 10.62 19.20 -20.49
CA SER A 163 11.87 18.63 -21.02
C SER A 163 11.85 17.16 -21.38
N PHE A 164 10.86 16.37 -20.94
CA PHE A 164 10.77 14.98 -21.40
C PHE A 164 10.24 14.94 -22.83
N HIS A 165 11.14 14.64 -23.77
CA HIS A 165 10.87 14.42 -25.18
C HIS A 165 11.90 13.44 -25.76
N GLY A 166 11.77 13.08 -27.05
CA GLY A 166 12.69 12.17 -27.71
C GLY A 166 12.76 10.82 -27.01
N LEU A 167 13.97 10.35 -26.75
CA LEU A 167 14.20 9.08 -26.07
C LEU A 167 13.81 9.13 -24.58
N PHE A 168 13.81 10.30 -23.93
CA PHE A 168 13.38 10.42 -22.52
C PHE A 168 11.88 10.18 -22.29
N ASP A 169 11.06 10.22 -23.33
CA ASP A 169 9.67 9.77 -23.23
C ASP A 169 9.53 8.26 -22.98
N TYR A 170 10.61 7.50 -23.16
CA TYR A 170 10.65 6.06 -22.88
C TYR A 170 10.91 5.72 -21.42
N ILE A 171 11.18 6.69 -20.55
CA ILE A 171 11.31 6.43 -19.11
C ILE A 171 10.08 5.67 -18.63
N GLN A 172 10.31 4.55 -17.93
CA GLN A 172 9.28 3.69 -17.37
C GLN A 172 9.11 3.92 -15.86
N LEU A 173 10.21 4.18 -15.17
CA LEU A 173 10.27 4.32 -13.73
C LEU A 173 11.03 5.59 -13.34
N PHE A 174 10.54 6.19 -12.27
CA PHE A 174 11.26 7.24 -11.54
C PHE A 174 11.68 6.72 -10.16
N VAL A 175 12.83 7.19 -9.71
CA VAL A 175 13.31 7.01 -8.34
C VAL A 175 13.67 8.37 -7.78
N ILE A 176 13.25 8.65 -6.57
CA ILE A 176 13.56 9.87 -5.83
C ILE A 176 14.25 9.51 -4.53
N SER A 177 15.32 10.23 -4.17
CA SER A 177 16.05 9.97 -2.94
C SER A 177 16.70 11.22 -2.37
N ASN A 178 16.77 11.29 -1.03
CA ASN A 178 17.58 12.25 -0.29
C ASN A 178 18.73 11.57 0.49
N GLY A 179 19.04 10.32 0.11
CA GLY A 179 20.05 9.49 0.75
C GLY A 179 19.52 8.66 1.93
N VAL A 180 18.53 9.15 2.65
CA VAL A 180 17.93 8.48 3.83
C VAL A 180 16.63 7.80 3.45
N ASN A 181 15.83 8.45 2.62
CA ASN A 181 14.56 7.93 2.12
C ASN A 181 14.63 7.81 0.60
N THR A 182 14.15 6.70 0.09
CA THR A 182 14.16 6.41 -1.35
C THR A 182 12.81 5.81 -1.74
N ARG A 183 12.20 6.38 -2.78
CA ARG A 183 10.92 5.90 -3.32
C ARG A 183 10.99 5.74 -4.83
N TYR A 184 10.18 4.84 -5.37
CA TYR A 184 10.03 4.63 -6.80
C TYR A 184 8.57 4.74 -7.23
N PHE A 185 8.33 5.08 -8.49
CA PHE A 185 6.99 5.16 -9.07
C PHE A 185 7.04 5.03 -10.60
N ALA A 186 5.90 4.69 -11.20
CA ALA A 186 5.77 4.59 -12.65
C ALA A 186 5.68 5.96 -13.32
N ASN A 187 6.09 6.05 -14.59
CA ASN A 187 5.93 7.25 -15.40
C ASN A 187 4.45 7.51 -15.74
N ASN A 188 3.73 8.05 -14.76
CA ASN A 188 2.34 8.47 -14.89
C ASN A 188 2.19 9.91 -14.38
N PRO A 189 2.17 10.91 -15.28
CA PRO A 189 2.09 12.33 -14.89
C PRO A 189 0.80 12.71 -14.16
N ASN A 190 -0.25 11.89 -14.25
CA ASN A 190 -1.52 12.10 -13.57
C ASN A 190 -1.59 11.46 -12.18
N SER A 191 -0.54 10.73 -11.76
CA SER A 191 -0.50 10.15 -10.43
C SER A 191 -0.02 11.17 -9.40
N GLY A 192 -0.64 11.20 -8.21
CA GLY A 192 -0.18 12.02 -7.10
C GLY A 192 1.02 11.40 -6.38
N TYR A 193 1.70 12.18 -5.53
CA TYR A 193 2.83 11.73 -4.70
C TYR A 193 2.53 10.46 -3.87
N LYS A 194 1.30 10.26 -3.44
CA LYS A 194 0.81 9.04 -2.75
C LYS A 194 1.00 7.73 -3.52
N PHE A 195 1.31 7.79 -4.81
CA PHE A 195 1.65 6.62 -5.63
C PHE A 195 3.16 6.43 -5.80
N THR A 196 3.95 7.00 -4.92
CA THR A 196 5.36 6.67 -4.74
C THR A 196 5.52 5.62 -3.66
N PHE A 197 6.42 4.64 -3.82
CA PHE A 197 6.52 3.46 -2.96
C PHE A 197 7.95 3.26 -2.49
N ASN A 198 8.12 2.85 -1.22
CA ASN A 198 9.37 2.30 -0.74
C ASN A 198 9.56 0.90 -1.32
N TRP A 199 10.78 0.49 -1.62
CA TRP A 199 11.07 -0.92 -1.89
C TRP A 199 11.27 -1.66 -0.59
N THR A 200 10.81 -2.92 -0.50
CA THR A 200 10.89 -3.73 0.72
C THR A 200 11.51 -5.10 0.42
N ASP A 201 11.84 -5.85 1.46
CA ASP A 201 12.05 -7.29 1.32
C ASP A 201 10.73 -8.08 1.24
N ALA A 202 10.83 -9.40 1.23
CA ALA A 202 9.66 -10.29 1.17
C ALA A 202 8.84 -10.32 2.48
N GLU A 203 9.37 -9.84 3.57
CA GLU A 203 8.75 -9.68 4.89
C GLU A 203 8.17 -8.28 5.13
N ASN A 204 8.13 -7.44 4.09
CA ASN A 204 7.65 -6.05 4.05
C ASN A 204 8.51 -5.06 4.87
N VAL A 205 9.80 -5.36 5.09
CA VAL A 205 10.73 -4.42 5.72
C VAL A 205 11.26 -3.45 4.67
N PRO A 206 11.10 -2.11 4.83
CA PRO A 206 11.49 -1.15 3.82
C PRO A 206 13.01 -0.93 3.74
N PHE A 207 13.50 -0.73 2.52
CA PHE A 207 14.85 -0.28 2.23
C PHE A 207 14.81 1.24 1.95
N ASN A 208 14.86 2.04 3.00
CA ASN A 208 14.76 3.49 2.89
C ASN A 208 16.07 4.12 2.39
N ASP A 209 17.20 3.65 2.89
CA ASP A 209 18.53 4.14 2.49
C ASP A 209 18.82 3.88 1.01
N LEU A 210 19.39 4.90 0.32
CA LEU A 210 19.67 4.84 -1.11
C LEU A 210 20.62 3.69 -1.47
N SER A 211 21.63 3.42 -0.65
CA SER A 211 22.61 2.38 -0.95
C SER A 211 21.98 0.99 -0.85
N LYS A 212 21.17 0.74 0.19
CA LYS A 212 20.41 -0.51 0.34
C LYS A 212 19.38 -0.66 -0.76
N PHE A 213 18.60 0.39 -1.02
CA PHE A 213 17.65 0.41 -2.12
C PHE A 213 18.34 0.06 -3.44
N ALA A 214 19.49 0.67 -3.75
CA ALA A 214 20.23 0.43 -4.98
C ALA A 214 20.66 -1.04 -5.13
N LEU A 215 21.20 -1.64 -4.07
CA LEU A 215 21.65 -3.04 -4.09
C LEU A 215 20.54 -4.04 -4.40
N PHE A 216 19.31 -3.78 -3.94
CA PHE A 216 18.19 -4.71 -4.11
C PHE A 216 17.30 -4.35 -5.30
N PHE A 217 16.96 -3.08 -5.48
CA PHE A 217 16.05 -2.66 -6.54
C PHE A 217 16.74 -2.54 -7.91
N PHE A 218 17.99 -2.04 -7.94
CA PHE A 218 18.77 -1.94 -9.17
C PHE A 218 19.58 -3.21 -9.46
N ASP A 219 19.41 -4.29 -8.69
CA ASP A 219 19.88 -5.58 -9.18
C ASP A 219 19.32 -5.84 -10.59
N LYS A 220 20.21 -6.21 -11.54
CA LYS A 220 19.85 -6.31 -12.97
C LYS A 220 18.66 -7.24 -13.22
N CYS A 221 18.56 -8.33 -12.45
CA CYS A 221 17.43 -9.23 -12.54
C CYS A 221 16.16 -8.60 -11.99
N THR A 222 16.23 -7.93 -10.85
CA THR A 222 15.09 -7.24 -10.24
C THR A 222 14.61 -6.09 -11.10
N LEU A 223 15.50 -5.17 -11.49
CA LEU A 223 15.14 -4.03 -12.34
C LEU A 223 14.65 -4.48 -13.72
N GLY A 224 15.33 -5.47 -14.32
CA GLY A 224 14.93 -6.04 -15.60
C GLY A 224 13.53 -6.64 -15.54
N LYS A 225 13.19 -7.38 -14.49
CA LYS A 225 11.82 -7.88 -14.24
C LYS A 225 10.83 -6.75 -14.02
N MET A 226 11.18 -5.74 -13.21
CA MET A 226 10.29 -4.60 -12.94
C MET A 226 9.87 -3.93 -14.24
N ILE A 227 10.80 -3.62 -15.11
CA ILE A 227 10.53 -2.94 -16.38
C ILE A 227 9.83 -3.85 -17.38
N SER A 228 10.28 -5.10 -17.55
CA SER A 228 9.75 -6.00 -18.57
C SER A 228 8.41 -6.63 -18.20
N LYS A 229 8.19 -6.97 -16.92
CA LYS A 229 7.04 -7.75 -16.45
C LYS A 229 6.12 -6.98 -15.51
N TYR A 230 6.65 -6.15 -14.60
CA TYR A 230 5.89 -5.59 -13.48
C TYR A 230 5.46 -4.13 -13.65
N ILE A 231 5.82 -3.49 -14.76
CA ILE A 231 5.07 -2.36 -15.28
C ILE A 231 3.77 -2.87 -15.87
N VAL A 232 2.65 -2.35 -15.41
CA VAL A 232 1.31 -2.66 -15.92
C VAL A 232 0.85 -1.54 -16.82
N LEU A 233 0.51 -1.88 -18.06
CA LEU A 233 -0.08 -0.96 -19.03
C LEU A 233 -1.59 -0.93 -18.79
N HIS A 234 -2.10 0.13 -18.16
CA HIS A 234 -3.53 0.27 -17.89
C HIS A 234 -4.23 0.84 -19.12
N GLU A 235 -4.86 -0.04 -19.90
CA GLU A 235 -5.49 0.34 -21.17
C GLU A 235 -6.68 1.26 -21.01
N GLY A 236 -7.44 1.11 -19.90
CA GLY A 236 -8.60 1.95 -19.62
C GLY A 236 -8.22 3.42 -19.44
N ASP A 237 -7.19 3.70 -18.65
CA ASP A 237 -6.73 5.07 -18.36
C ASP A 237 -5.54 5.50 -19.22
N LYS A 238 -5.04 4.63 -20.13
CA LYS A 238 -3.86 4.87 -20.99
C LYS A 238 -2.64 5.35 -20.19
N CYS A 239 -2.37 4.70 -19.05
CA CYS A 239 -1.28 5.06 -18.16
C CYS A 239 -0.42 3.86 -17.76
N LEU A 240 0.77 4.13 -17.22
CA LEU A 240 1.66 3.13 -16.67
C LEU A 240 1.42 3.05 -15.16
N MET A 241 1.37 1.82 -14.66
CA MET A 241 1.39 1.50 -13.24
C MET A 241 2.56 0.58 -12.94
N VAL A 242 3.04 0.57 -11.71
CA VAL A 242 4.09 -0.35 -11.25
C VAL A 242 3.60 -1.10 -10.03
N LEU A 243 3.94 -2.40 -9.94
CA LEU A 243 3.59 -3.18 -8.76
C LEU A 243 4.32 -2.65 -7.51
N ARG A 244 3.63 -2.69 -6.38
CA ARG A 244 4.22 -2.48 -5.07
C ARG A 244 5.03 -3.70 -4.65
N PRO A 245 5.99 -3.58 -3.71
CA PRO A 245 6.88 -4.70 -3.35
C PRO A 245 6.13 -5.96 -2.96
N TYR A 246 5.15 -5.87 -2.05
CA TYR A 246 4.38 -7.02 -1.60
C TYR A 246 3.59 -7.70 -2.74
N GLN A 247 3.14 -6.92 -3.74
CA GLN A 247 2.49 -7.47 -4.94
C GLN A 247 3.51 -8.22 -5.81
N TYR A 248 4.70 -7.63 -6.00
CA TYR A 248 5.81 -8.25 -6.70
C TYR A 248 6.17 -9.60 -6.07
N TYR A 249 6.42 -9.64 -4.75
CA TYR A 249 6.78 -10.89 -4.06
C TYR A 249 5.67 -11.92 -4.12
N ALA A 250 4.42 -11.51 -3.95
CA ALA A 250 3.28 -12.43 -4.08
C ALA A 250 3.22 -13.09 -5.45
N VAL A 251 3.39 -12.31 -6.53
CA VAL A 251 3.40 -12.83 -7.90
C VAL A 251 4.61 -13.74 -8.13
N GLU A 252 5.83 -13.33 -7.72
CA GLU A 252 7.04 -14.16 -7.85
C GLU A 252 6.89 -15.50 -7.10
N LYS A 253 6.29 -15.50 -5.90
CA LYS A 253 6.02 -16.74 -5.15
C LYS A 253 5.03 -17.67 -5.84
N ILE A 254 4.01 -17.12 -6.50
CA ILE A 254 3.07 -17.91 -7.29
C ILE A 254 3.78 -18.50 -8.52
N LEU A 255 4.55 -17.68 -9.26
CA LEU A 255 5.30 -18.14 -10.44
C LEU A 255 6.30 -19.25 -10.07
N ASP A 256 7.08 -19.05 -9.02
CA ASP A 256 8.00 -20.07 -8.50
C ASP A 256 7.26 -21.37 -8.15
N ARG A 257 6.12 -21.25 -7.46
CA ARG A 257 5.30 -22.41 -7.08
C ARG A 257 4.74 -23.16 -8.30
N VAL A 258 4.33 -22.45 -9.35
CA VAL A 258 3.81 -23.06 -10.59
C VAL A 258 4.93 -23.74 -11.40
N GLN A 259 6.12 -23.12 -11.46
CA GLN A 259 7.25 -23.65 -12.23
C GLN A 259 7.96 -24.83 -11.54
N ASN A 260 8.12 -24.75 -10.22
CA ASN A 260 8.97 -25.66 -9.47
C ASN A 260 8.21 -26.66 -8.58
N SER A 261 6.89 -26.60 -8.54
CA SER A 261 6.07 -27.44 -7.68
C SER A 261 4.65 -27.61 -8.24
N ASN A 262 3.99 -28.72 -7.87
CA ASN A 262 2.55 -28.92 -8.11
C ASN A 262 1.72 -28.65 -6.85
N LYS A 263 2.31 -28.06 -5.80
CA LYS A 263 1.59 -27.76 -4.56
C LYS A 263 0.78 -26.50 -4.72
N ASN A 264 -0.35 -26.46 -4.05
CA ASN A 264 -1.20 -25.28 -3.90
C ASN A 264 -0.56 -24.22 -2.98
N GLY A 265 -1.22 -23.05 -2.87
CA GLY A 265 -0.83 -22.02 -1.93
C GLY A 265 -1.88 -20.93 -1.82
N TYR A 266 -1.72 -20.03 -0.83
CA TYR A 266 -2.56 -18.85 -0.75
C TYR A 266 -1.75 -17.60 -0.41
N ILE A 267 -2.32 -16.46 -0.76
CA ILE A 267 -1.80 -15.12 -0.51
C ILE A 267 -2.69 -14.46 0.54
N TRP A 268 -2.10 -14.03 1.63
CA TRP A 268 -2.78 -13.31 2.69
C TRP A 268 -2.50 -11.82 2.58
N HIS A 269 -3.29 -11.12 1.77
CA HIS A 269 -3.21 -9.68 1.60
C HIS A 269 -4.49 -9.03 2.12
N THR A 270 -4.35 -8.05 3.00
CA THR A 270 -5.48 -7.36 3.62
C THR A 270 -6.42 -6.73 2.58
N THR A 271 -7.63 -6.43 3.00
CA THR A 271 -8.59 -5.74 2.14
C THR A 271 -8.05 -4.34 1.79
N GLY A 272 -8.08 -3.98 0.50
CA GLY A 272 -7.52 -2.71 0.03
C GLY A 272 -6.09 -2.76 -0.48
N ALA A 273 -5.41 -3.88 -0.33
CA ALA A 273 -4.05 -4.08 -0.82
C ALA A 273 -3.93 -4.24 -2.36
N GLY A 274 -5.00 -4.04 -3.13
CA GLY A 274 -4.98 -4.21 -4.58
C GLY A 274 -4.84 -5.66 -5.02
N LYS A 275 -5.53 -6.60 -4.35
CA LYS A 275 -5.55 -8.03 -4.70
C LYS A 275 -5.89 -8.27 -6.16
N THR A 276 -6.83 -7.51 -6.74
CA THR A 276 -7.25 -7.64 -8.14
C THR A 276 -6.09 -7.42 -9.12
N LEU A 277 -5.28 -6.37 -8.91
CA LEU A 277 -4.09 -6.13 -9.73
C LEU A 277 -3.04 -7.24 -9.56
N THR A 278 -2.84 -7.71 -8.33
CA THR A 278 -1.88 -8.79 -8.02
C THR A 278 -2.30 -10.10 -8.69
N SER A 279 -3.58 -10.47 -8.58
CA SER A 279 -4.13 -11.70 -9.15
C SER A 279 -4.18 -11.65 -10.68
N PHE A 280 -4.53 -10.49 -11.26
CA PHE A 280 -4.45 -10.27 -12.71
C PHE A 280 -3.01 -10.51 -13.22
N LYS A 281 -2.03 -9.86 -12.56
CA LYS A 281 -0.64 -9.98 -12.98
C LYS A 281 -0.12 -11.41 -12.82
N ALA A 282 -0.51 -12.09 -11.74
CA ALA A 282 -0.20 -13.50 -11.55
C ALA A 282 -0.83 -14.37 -12.68
N ALA A 283 -2.12 -14.17 -12.99
CA ALA A 283 -2.81 -14.90 -14.05
C ALA A 283 -2.17 -14.69 -15.42
N GLN A 284 -1.84 -13.42 -15.76
CA GLN A 284 -1.18 -13.07 -17.00
C GLN A 284 0.17 -13.79 -17.13
N LEU A 285 1.04 -13.66 -16.14
CA LEU A 285 2.38 -14.25 -16.20
C LEU A 285 2.36 -15.79 -16.12
N VAL A 286 1.44 -16.38 -15.36
CA VAL A 286 1.23 -17.84 -15.32
C VAL A 286 0.77 -18.36 -16.69
N SER A 287 -0.08 -17.62 -17.41
CA SER A 287 -0.55 -18.03 -18.73
C SER A 287 0.55 -18.03 -19.81
N GLU A 288 1.65 -17.30 -19.56
CA GLU A 288 2.83 -17.26 -20.44
C GLU A 288 3.80 -18.44 -20.19
N ILE A 289 3.62 -19.21 -19.09
CA ILE A 289 4.47 -20.35 -18.75
C ILE A 289 4.16 -21.51 -19.71
N ASP A 290 5.21 -22.09 -20.30
CA ASP A 290 5.10 -23.26 -21.14
C ASP A 290 4.49 -24.44 -20.36
N GLY A 291 3.53 -25.15 -21.01
CA GLY A 291 2.85 -26.29 -20.43
C GLY A 291 1.64 -25.93 -19.54
N ILE A 292 1.30 -24.67 -19.36
CA ILE A 292 0.03 -24.23 -18.77
C ILE A 292 -1.01 -24.05 -19.88
N ASP A 293 -2.09 -24.83 -19.83
CA ASP A 293 -3.14 -24.80 -20.84
C ASP A 293 -4.19 -23.72 -20.54
N LYS A 294 -4.59 -23.59 -19.27
CA LYS A 294 -5.63 -22.65 -18.81
C LYS A 294 -5.29 -22.03 -17.46
N VAL A 295 -5.61 -20.76 -17.34
CA VAL A 295 -5.63 -20.03 -16.05
C VAL A 295 -7.06 -19.56 -15.81
N MET A 296 -7.63 -19.93 -14.67
CA MET A 296 -9.01 -19.57 -14.33
C MET A 296 -9.01 -18.69 -13.09
N PHE A 297 -9.66 -17.54 -13.21
CA PHE A 297 -9.95 -16.71 -12.05
C PHE A 297 -11.38 -16.99 -11.59
N VAL A 298 -11.51 -17.48 -10.37
CA VAL A 298 -12.77 -17.94 -9.81
C VAL A 298 -13.22 -17.01 -8.69
N VAL A 299 -14.37 -16.36 -8.88
CA VAL A 299 -14.99 -15.48 -7.89
C VAL A 299 -16.20 -16.13 -7.26
N ASP A 300 -16.57 -15.66 -6.08
CA ASP A 300 -17.68 -16.21 -5.32
C ASP A 300 -19.06 -15.74 -5.84
N ARG A 301 -19.22 -14.45 -6.15
CA ARG A 301 -20.51 -13.84 -6.52
C ARG A 301 -20.50 -13.25 -7.93
N HIS A 302 -21.67 -13.23 -8.55
CA HIS A 302 -21.88 -12.65 -9.89
C HIS A 302 -21.51 -11.15 -9.94
N ASP A 303 -21.81 -10.39 -8.90
CA ASP A 303 -21.47 -8.96 -8.84
C ASP A 303 -19.97 -8.72 -8.82
N LEU A 304 -19.21 -9.60 -8.12
CA LEU A 304 -17.74 -9.59 -8.12
C LEU A 304 -17.18 -10.05 -9.46
N ASP A 305 -17.84 -10.97 -10.16
CA ASP A 305 -17.46 -11.43 -11.51
C ASP A 305 -17.43 -10.23 -12.48
N THR A 306 -18.51 -9.46 -12.53
CA THR A 306 -18.63 -8.29 -13.42
C THR A 306 -17.61 -7.19 -13.07
N GLN A 307 -17.41 -6.90 -11.78
CA GLN A 307 -16.43 -5.89 -11.36
C GLN A 307 -15.02 -6.35 -11.67
N THR A 308 -14.65 -7.58 -11.34
CA THR A 308 -13.33 -8.15 -11.60
C THR A 308 -13.04 -8.22 -13.08
N GLN A 309 -14.01 -8.61 -13.88
CA GLN A 309 -13.91 -8.62 -15.35
C GLN A 309 -13.66 -7.21 -15.89
N SER A 310 -14.43 -6.21 -15.44
CA SER A 310 -14.25 -4.82 -15.84
C SER A 310 -12.87 -4.28 -15.46
N GLU A 311 -12.35 -4.62 -14.28
CA GLU A 311 -11.01 -4.24 -13.85
C GLU A 311 -9.92 -4.94 -14.68
N TYR A 312 -10.06 -6.23 -14.99
CA TYR A 312 -9.11 -6.98 -15.82
C TYR A 312 -9.11 -6.47 -17.27
N GLU A 313 -10.29 -6.20 -17.84
CA GLU A 313 -10.42 -5.59 -19.17
C GLU A 313 -9.82 -4.18 -19.23
N ALA A 314 -9.86 -3.43 -18.11
CA ALA A 314 -9.22 -2.13 -18.03
C ALA A 314 -7.69 -2.24 -18.00
N PHE A 315 -7.12 -3.34 -17.47
CA PHE A 315 -5.69 -3.60 -17.55
C PHE A 315 -5.26 -4.05 -18.94
N GLU A 316 -5.95 -5.00 -19.53
CA GLU A 316 -5.63 -5.56 -20.86
C GLU A 316 -6.92 -6.02 -21.58
N PRO A 317 -7.45 -5.23 -22.54
CA PRO A 317 -8.65 -5.58 -23.29
C PRO A 317 -8.50 -6.89 -24.07
N GLY A 318 -9.48 -7.77 -23.92
CA GLY A 318 -9.48 -9.08 -24.58
C GLY A 318 -8.53 -10.11 -23.96
N ALA A 319 -7.82 -9.77 -22.89
CA ALA A 319 -7.03 -10.75 -22.12
C ALA A 319 -7.91 -11.75 -21.37
N VAL A 320 -9.14 -11.38 -21.13
CA VAL A 320 -10.04 -12.13 -20.26
C VAL A 320 -11.35 -12.41 -20.98
N ASP A 321 -11.71 -13.66 -20.98
CA ASP A 321 -13.02 -14.09 -21.44
C ASP A 321 -13.98 -14.25 -20.24
N GLY A 322 -14.86 -13.28 -20.06
CA GLY A 322 -15.96 -13.37 -19.11
C GLY A 322 -17.01 -14.40 -19.53
N THR A 323 -17.72 -14.94 -18.57
CA THR A 323 -18.73 -15.96 -18.83
C THR A 323 -20.10 -15.52 -18.32
N ASP A 324 -21.01 -15.14 -19.23
CA ASP A 324 -22.37 -14.72 -18.85
C ASP A 324 -23.21 -15.89 -18.33
N ASN A 325 -22.99 -17.07 -18.86
CA ASN A 325 -23.69 -18.29 -18.48
C ASN A 325 -22.80 -19.53 -18.58
N THR A 326 -23.28 -20.67 -18.06
CA THR A 326 -22.51 -21.92 -18.04
C THR A 326 -22.18 -22.44 -19.44
N TYR A 327 -23.02 -22.19 -20.44
CA TYR A 327 -22.74 -22.63 -21.83
C TYR A 327 -21.56 -21.85 -22.42
N GLU A 328 -21.49 -20.57 -22.20
CA GLU A 328 -20.36 -19.74 -22.63
C GLU A 328 -19.06 -20.15 -21.93
N LEU A 329 -19.12 -20.48 -20.65
CA LEU A 329 -17.97 -21.04 -19.92
C LEU A 329 -17.44 -22.30 -20.59
N ILE A 330 -18.31 -23.24 -20.96
CA ILE A 330 -17.91 -24.51 -21.61
C ILE A 330 -17.24 -24.23 -22.96
N LYS A 331 -17.82 -23.33 -23.76
CA LYS A 331 -17.26 -22.93 -25.06
C LYS A 331 -15.87 -22.36 -24.92
N ARG A 332 -15.64 -21.51 -23.90
CA ARG A 332 -14.33 -20.89 -23.63
C ARG A 332 -13.32 -21.88 -23.06
N LEU A 333 -13.75 -22.78 -22.17
CA LEU A 333 -12.90 -23.87 -21.67
C LEU A 333 -12.41 -24.79 -22.80
N SER A 334 -13.28 -25.12 -23.73
CA SER A 334 -12.93 -25.95 -24.90
C SER A 334 -12.21 -25.15 -26.01
N GLY A 335 -12.21 -23.84 -25.94
CA GLY A 335 -11.61 -22.93 -26.93
C GLY A 335 -10.11 -22.66 -26.71
N LYS A 336 -9.58 -21.63 -27.39
CA LYS A 336 -8.17 -21.22 -27.33
C LYS A 336 -7.85 -20.23 -26.21
N SER A 337 -8.86 -19.67 -25.55
CA SER A 337 -8.67 -18.69 -24.48
C SER A 337 -7.85 -19.27 -23.33
N LYS A 338 -6.76 -18.61 -22.95
CA LYS A 338 -5.91 -19.06 -21.85
C LYS A 338 -6.39 -18.55 -20.49
N ILE A 339 -6.88 -17.31 -20.39
CA ILE A 339 -7.36 -16.71 -19.14
C ILE A 339 -8.87 -16.63 -19.19
N ILE A 340 -9.54 -17.17 -18.17
CA ILE A 340 -11.01 -17.24 -18.07
C ILE A 340 -11.44 -16.76 -16.70
N ILE A 341 -12.39 -15.82 -16.62
CA ILE A 341 -13.04 -15.43 -15.35
C ILE A 341 -14.40 -16.12 -15.29
N THR A 342 -14.73 -16.65 -14.12
CA THR A 342 -16.01 -17.30 -13.87
C THR A 342 -16.38 -17.32 -12.39
N THR A 343 -17.65 -17.60 -12.08
CA THR A 343 -18.05 -17.85 -10.70
C THR A 343 -17.92 -19.32 -10.33
N ILE A 344 -17.72 -19.61 -9.04
CA ILE A 344 -17.62 -20.98 -8.54
C ILE A 344 -18.87 -21.81 -8.86
N GLN A 345 -20.07 -21.18 -8.82
CA GLN A 345 -21.35 -21.82 -9.11
C GLN A 345 -21.45 -22.25 -10.58
N LYS A 346 -21.07 -21.36 -11.54
CA LYS A 346 -21.04 -21.70 -12.97
C LYS A 346 -20.07 -22.84 -13.23
N LEU A 347 -18.89 -22.78 -12.61
CA LEU A 347 -17.87 -23.82 -12.76
C LEU A 347 -18.34 -25.15 -12.18
N ASN A 348 -18.92 -25.17 -10.97
CA ASN A 348 -19.49 -26.36 -10.36
C ASN A 348 -20.59 -26.95 -11.23
N CYS A 349 -21.51 -26.13 -11.77
CA CYS A 349 -22.54 -26.56 -12.70
C CYS A 349 -21.96 -27.19 -13.97
N ALA A 350 -20.88 -26.61 -14.53
CA ALA A 350 -20.22 -27.12 -15.73
C ALA A 350 -19.60 -28.53 -15.51
N VAL A 351 -18.99 -28.75 -14.33
CA VAL A 351 -18.32 -30.03 -14.06
C VAL A 351 -19.24 -31.13 -13.52
N THR A 352 -20.39 -30.77 -12.91
CA THR A 352 -21.30 -31.75 -12.30
C THR A 352 -22.44 -32.24 -13.22
N ARG A 353 -22.92 -31.41 -14.17
CA ARG A 353 -24.03 -31.78 -15.05
C ARG A 353 -23.53 -32.64 -16.21
N ASP A 354 -24.09 -33.84 -16.39
CA ASP A 354 -23.73 -34.80 -17.46
C ASP A 354 -23.80 -34.20 -18.85
N ALA A 355 -24.79 -33.32 -19.12
CA ALA A 355 -24.96 -32.66 -20.42
C ALA A 355 -23.73 -31.80 -20.78
N TYR A 356 -23.04 -31.24 -19.79
CA TYR A 356 -21.88 -30.34 -19.94
C TYR A 356 -20.56 -31.11 -19.86
N ASN A 357 -20.47 -32.06 -18.96
CA ASN A 357 -19.26 -32.84 -18.69
C ASN A 357 -18.70 -33.53 -19.93
N LYS A 358 -19.59 -33.98 -20.85
CA LYS A 358 -19.19 -34.62 -22.14
C LYS A 358 -18.33 -33.71 -23.02
N HIS A 359 -18.56 -32.41 -22.97
CA HIS A 359 -17.82 -31.42 -23.75
C HIS A 359 -16.50 -31.01 -23.11
N LEU A 360 -16.28 -31.34 -21.83
CA LEU A 360 -15.09 -30.99 -21.07
C LEU A 360 -14.07 -32.13 -20.89
N GLN A 361 -14.24 -33.26 -21.58
CA GLN A 361 -13.36 -34.44 -21.41
C GLN A 361 -11.90 -34.13 -21.78
N ASP A 362 -11.66 -33.32 -22.80
CA ASP A 362 -10.29 -32.90 -23.18
C ASP A 362 -9.69 -31.97 -22.17
N VAL A 363 -10.49 -31.05 -21.59
CA VAL A 363 -10.08 -30.07 -20.60
C VAL A 363 -9.70 -30.73 -19.25
N LYS A 364 -10.32 -31.88 -18.96
CA LYS A 364 -10.07 -32.65 -17.73
C LYS A 364 -8.60 -33.03 -17.54
N ASN A 365 -7.84 -33.23 -18.60
CA ASN A 365 -6.45 -33.64 -18.56
C ASN A 365 -5.47 -32.49 -18.77
N GLN A 366 -5.95 -31.29 -19.10
CA GLN A 366 -5.15 -30.10 -19.27
C GLN A 366 -4.52 -29.68 -17.94
N LYS A 367 -3.37 -28.99 -18.00
CA LYS A 367 -2.78 -28.35 -16.84
C LYS A 367 -3.47 -27.01 -16.58
N VAL A 368 -4.27 -26.98 -15.54
CA VAL A 368 -5.10 -25.83 -15.16
C VAL A 368 -4.58 -25.21 -13.88
N VAL A 369 -4.41 -23.90 -13.89
CA VAL A 369 -4.14 -23.10 -12.69
C VAL A 369 -5.40 -22.31 -12.35
N MET A 370 -5.90 -22.44 -11.13
CA MET A 370 -7.06 -21.68 -10.65
C MET A 370 -6.63 -20.70 -9.57
N ILE A 371 -7.09 -19.48 -9.70
CA ILE A 371 -6.90 -18.40 -8.71
C ILE A 371 -8.27 -18.08 -8.15
N PHE A 372 -8.44 -18.26 -6.84
CA PHE A 372 -9.68 -17.98 -6.11
C PHE A 372 -9.57 -16.67 -5.36
N ASP A 373 -10.50 -15.75 -5.60
CA ASP A 373 -10.62 -14.54 -4.79
C ASP A 373 -11.53 -14.78 -3.58
N GLU A 374 -11.26 -14.03 -2.49
CA GLU A 374 -11.97 -14.14 -1.19
C GLU A 374 -12.13 -15.60 -0.74
N CYS A 375 -11.04 -16.36 -0.81
CA CYS A 375 -11.01 -17.82 -0.65
C CYS A 375 -11.36 -18.34 0.77
N HIS A 376 -11.69 -17.43 1.70
CA HIS A 376 -12.12 -17.74 3.06
C HIS A 376 -13.62 -18.09 3.19
N ARG A 377 -14.41 -17.95 2.13
CA ARG A 377 -15.85 -18.15 2.21
C ARG A 377 -16.25 -19.62 2.25
N SER A 378 -17.24 -19.94 3.06
CA SER A 378 -17.68 -21.30 3.45
C SER A 378 -18.21 -22.17 2.31
N HIS A 379 -18.65 -21.57 1.19
CA HIS A 379 -19.20 -22.32 0.05
C HIS A 379 -18.22 -23.12 -0.77
N PHE A 380 -16.93 -23.00 -0.45
CA PHE A 380 -15.92 -23.79 -1.13
C PHE A 380 -16.03 -25.30 -0.84
N GLY A 381 -16.77 -25.77 0.19
CA GLY A 381 -16.81 -27.16 0.62
C GLY A 381 -17.13 -28.16 -0.49
N ASP A 382 -18.39 -28.22 -0.94
CA ASP A 382 -18.83 -29.22 -1.92
C ASP A 382 -18.53 -28.81 -3.36
N CYS A 383 -18.71 -27.52 -3.71
CA CYS A 383 -18.32 -27.01 -5.02
C CYS A 383 -16.83 -27.17 -5.28
N HIS A 384 -16.00 -26.86 -4.31
CA HIS A 384 -14.55 -27.05 -4.40
C HIS A 384 -14.18 -28.52 -4.59
N LYS A 385 -14.78 -29.45 -3.82
CA LYS A 385 -14.53 -30.89 -3.96
C LYS A 385 -14.89 -31.41 -5.37
N ASN A 386 -16.03 -30.96 -5.92
CA ASN A 386 -16.47 -31.33 -7.26
C ASN A 386 -15.49 -30.83 -8.33
N ILE A 387 -15.05 -29.56 -8.22
CA ILE A 387 -14.12 -28.95 -9.16
C ILE A 387 -12.76 -29.64 -9.09
N VAL A 388 -12.20 -29.81 -7.88
CA VAL A 388 -10.90 -30.50 -7.71
C VAL A 388 -10.97 -31.94 -8.16
N GLY A 389 -12.07 -32.64 -7.92
CA GLY A 389 -12.28 -34.01 -8.37
C GLY A 389 -12.40 -34.16 -9.89
N PHE A 390 -12.80 -33.10 -10.60
CA PHE A 390 -12.93 -33.10 -12.04
C PHE A 390 -11.60 -32.97 -12.78
N PHE A 391 -10.76 -31.97 -12.41
CA PHE A 391 -9.49 -31.69 -13.09
C PHE A 391 -8.36 -32.58 -12.56
N LYS A 392 -7.64 -33.28 -13.43
CA LYS A 392 -6.56 -34.21 -13.03
C LYS A 392 -5.23 -33.50 -12.77
N ASN A 393 -4.96 -32.39 -13.46
CA ASN A 393 -3.72 -31.60 -13.35
C ASN A 393 -4.06 -30.18 -12.92
N LEU A 394 -4.65 -30.05 -11.74
CA LEU A 394 -5.08 -28.79 -11.17
C LEU A 394 -4.07 -28.30 -10.14
N GLN A 395 -3.77 -27.00 -10.19
CA GLN A 395 -3.06 -26.29 -9.14
C GLN A 395 -3.89 -25.07 -8.73
N ILE A 396 -4.07 -24.84 -7.43
CA ILE A 396 -4.96 -23.78 -6.93
C ILE A 396 -4.21 -22.79 -6.06
N PHE A 397 -4.56 -21.51 -6.23
CA PHE A 397 -4.07 -20.40 -5.41
C PHE A 397 -5.25 -19.61 -4.85
N GLY A 398 -5.23 -19.33 -3.54
CA GLY A 398 -6.25 -18.53 -2.88
C GLY A 398 -5.73 -17.11 -2.60
N PHE A 399 -6.58 -16.10 -2.80
CA PHE A 399 -6.36 -14.75 -2.31
C PHE A 399 -7.37 -14.43 -1.22
N THR A 400 -6.92 -13.92 -0.07
CA THR A 400 -7.81 -13.50 1.01
C THR A 400 -7.18 -12.43 1.88
N GLY A 401 -8.00 -11.52 2.42
CA GLY A 401 -7.60 -10.58 3.47
C GLY A 401 -7.79 -11.14 4.88
N THR A 402 -8.60 -12.19 5.01
CA THR A 402 -9.05 -12.73 6.29
C THR A 402 -9.10 -14.26 6.24
N PRO A 403 -7.95 -14.95 6.30
CA PRO A 403 -7.90 -16.41 6.28
C PRO A 403 -8.71 -17.04 7.40
N ILE A 404 -9.20 -18.26 7.17
CA ILE A 404 -9.80 -19.11 8.20
C ILE A 404 -8.69 -19.87 8.88
N PHE A 405 -8.54 -19.66 10.18
CA PHE A 405 -7.65 -20.37 11.09
C PHE A 405 -8.46 -21.29 12.00
N SER A 406 -7.79 -22.10 12.82
CA SER A 406 -8.45 -22.95 13.83
C SER A 406 -9.34 -22.16 14.79
N GLU A 407 -8.94 -20.93 15.12
CA GLU A 407 -9.61 -20.04 16.07
C GLU A 407 -10.93 -19.47 15.55
N ASN A 408 -11.08 -19.34 14.23
CA ASN A 408 -12.28 -18.78 13.61
C ASN A 408 -12.99 -19.73 12.63
N ALA A 409 -12.61 -21.00 12.59
CA ALA A 409 -13.13 -21.98 11.64
C ALA A 409 -14.58 -22.45 11.92
N LYS A 410 -15.11 -22.27 13.14
CA LYS A 410 -16.48 -22.69 13.53
C LYS A 410 -16.93 -24.07 13.00
N GLY A 411 -16.00 -25.03 12.90
CA GLY A 411 -16.24 -26.37 12.36
C GLY A 411 -16.01 -26.54 10.87
N GLU A 412 -15.56 -25.52 10.16
CA GLU A 412 -15.15 -25.55 8.75
C GLU A 412 -13.66 -25.85 8.58
N HIS A 413 -13.26 -26.15 7.33
CA HIS A 413 -11.85 -26.31 6.99
C HIS A 413 -11.11 -24.98 7.08
N THR A 414 -9.88 -25.02 7.58
CA THR A 414 -8.99 -23.86 7.56
C THR A 414 -8.53 -23.54 6.14
N THR A 415 -8.15 -22.26 5.89
CA THR A 415 -7.62 -21.87 4.59
C THR A 415 -6.37 -22.71 4.22
N ALA A 416 -5.54 -23.05 5.20
CA ALA A 416 -4.37 -23.88 4.99
C ALA A 416 -4.70 -25.33 4.63
N GLU A 417 -5.77 -25.91 5.15
CA GLU A 417 -6.22 -27.26 4.78
C GLU A 417 -6.72 -27.32 3.32
N VAL A 418 -7.33 -26.26 2.83
CA VAL A 418 -7.90 -26.20 1.47
C VAL A 418 -6.84 -25.79 0.45
N PHE A 419 -6.06 -24.74 0.72
CA PHE A 419 -5.13 -24.13 -0.23
C PHE A 419 -3.65 -24.45 0.06
N GLY A 420 -3.32 -25.05 1.18
CA GLY A 420 -1.94 -25.37 1.55
C GLY A 420 -1.22 -24.20 2.24
N GLU A 421 0.04 -23.97 1.86
CA GLU A 421 0.92 -23.02 2.50
C GLU A 421 0.60 -21.56 2.16
N CYS A 422 0.74 -20.67 3.15
CA CYS A 422 0.74 -19.22 2.93
C CYS A 422 2.04 -18.81 2.25
N LEU A 423 1.95 -18.33 1.01
CA LEU A 423 3.12 -17.99 0.20
C LEU A 423 3.65 -16.59 0.49
N HIS A 424 2.75 -15.64 0.79
CA HIS A 424 3.10 -14.27 1.11
C HIS A 424 2.04 -13.63 2.02
N ARG A 425 2.46 -12.70 2.88
CA ARG A 425 1.62 -11.97 3.83
C ARG A 425 1.80 -10.48 3.65
N TYR A 426 0.71 -9.75 3.61
CA TYR A 426 0.66 -8.30 3.71
C TYR A 426 -0.56 -7.92 4.54
N LEU A 427 -0.34 -7.67 5.82
CA LEU A 427 -1.37 -7.59 6.84
C LEU A 427 -1.94 -6.18 6.93
N ILE A 428 -3.01 -6.02 7.70
CA ILE A 428 -3.64 -4.71 7.88
C ILE A 428 -2.69 -3.70 8.53
N LYS A 429 -1.85 -4.14 9.47
CA LYS A 429 -0.83 -3.31 10.09
C LYS A 429 0.22 -2.78 9.09
N ASP A 430 0.66 -3.65 8.17
CA ASP A 430 1.62 -3.30 7.12
C ASP A 430 0.99 -2.27 6.16
N ALA A 431 -0.29 -2.50 5.79
CA ALA A 431 -1.01 -1.62 4.90
C ALA A 431 -1.30 -0.24 5.51
N ILE A 432 -1.48 -0.15 6.84
CA ILE A 432 -1.63 1.13 7.54
C ILE A 432 -0.26 1.82 7.66
N ALA A 433 0.80 1.08 7.95
CA ALA A 433 2.16 1.62 8.01
C ALA A 433 2.62 2.21 6.66
N ASP A 434 2.24 1.56 5.56
CA ASP A 434 2.50 2.02 4.19
C ASP A 434 1.49 3.08 3.69
N GLU A 435 0.57 3.54 4.53
CA GLU A 435 -0.50 4.49 4.16
C GLU A 435 -1.40 4.02 3.01
N ASN A 436 -1.44 2.72 2.75
CA ASN A 436 -2.29 2.14 1.72
C ASN A 436 -3.76 2.04 2.13
N VAL A 437 -4.00 1.93 3.43
CA VAL A 437 -5.32 1.98 4.06
C VAL A 437 -5.25 2.76 5.38
N LEU A 438 -6.38 3.26 5.83
CA LEU A 438 -6.49 4.01 7.08
C LEU A 438 -6.71 3.06 8.28
N GLY A 439 -6.34 3.52 9.47
CA GLY A 439 -6.77 2.90 10.72
C GLY A 439 -8.24 3.14 11.02
N PHE A 440 -8.74 2.63 12.14
CA PHE A 440 -10.13 2.77 12.55
C PHE A 440 -10.25 3.56 13.85
N LEU A 441 -11.24 4.45 13.91
CA LEU A 441 -11.79 4.99 15.15
C LEU A 441 -13.05 4.18 15.47
N VAL A 442 -13.05 3.47 16.60
CA VAL A 442 -14.21 2.63 17.00
C VAL A 442 -14.80 3.17 18.30
N GLU A 443 -16.06 3.56 18.23
CA GLU A 443 -16.85 4.04 19.35
C GLU A 443 -17.89 2.97 19.73
N TYR A 444 -18.11 2.78 21.02
CA TYR A 444 -19.03 1.76 21.55
C TYR A 444 -20.10 2.43 22.40
N TYR A 445 -21.35 2.30 21.99
CA TYR A 445 -22.52 2.79 22.70
C TYR A 445 -23.37 1.60 23.18
N GLN A 446 -23.54 1.47 24.48
CA GLN A 446 -24.33 0.39 25.08
C GLN A 446 -25.39 0.96 26.02
N GLY A 447 -26.66 0.53 25.86
CA GLY A 447 -27.72 0.79 26.83
C GLY A 447 -27.46 0.07 28.17
N GLN A 448 -27.98 0.60 29.24
CA GLN A 448 -27.91 -0.06 30.56
C GLN A 448 -28.90 -1.23 30.62
N GLY A 449 -28.41 -2.45 30.95
CA GLY A 449 -29.21 -3.65 31.19
C GLY A 449 -29.44 -4.57 30.00
N ASP A 450 -30.16 -5.67 30.23
CA ASP A 450 -30.58 -6.62 29.18
C ASP A 450 -31.75 -6.01 28.39
N VAL A 451 -31.46 -5.37 27.27
CA VAL A 451 -32.45 -4.66 26.45
C VAL A 451 -32.84 -5.52 25.25
N ASP A 452 -34.14 -5.61 24.98
CA ASP A 452 -34.62 -6.20 23.72
C ASP A 452 -34.10 -5.40 22.53
N LEU A 453 -33.33 -6.04 21.68
CA LEU A 453 -32.72 -5.41 20.51
C LEU A 453 -33.74 -4.86 19.50
N MET A 454 -34.97 -5.37 19.55
CA MET A 454 -36.10 -4.98 18.70
C MET A 454 -37.03 -3.97 19.40
N GLU A 455 -36.66 -3.46 20.57
CA GLU A 455 -37.46 -2.44 21.28
C GLU A 455 -37.47 -1.13 20.45
N GLU A 456 -38.68 -0.64 20.20
CA GLU A 456 -38.91 0.50 19.32
C GLU A 456 -38.25 1.79 19.87
N GLN A 457 -38.28 1.99 21.17
CA GLN A 457 -37.68 3.14 21.82
C GLN A 457 -36.15 3.16 21.62
N ARG A 458 -35.49 2.01 21.86
CA ARG A 458 -34.05 1.85 21.60
C ARG A 458 -33.69 2.16 20.14
N MET A 459 -34.44 1.59 19.20
CA MET A 459 -34.21 1.80 17.78
C MET A 459 -34.41 3.25 17.39
N LYS A 460 -35.39 3.94 17.97
CA LYS A 460 -35.64 5.37 17.76
C LYS A 460 -34.52 6.24 18.30
N GLU A 461 -33.98 5.92 19.48
CA GLU A 461 -32.83 6.64 20.06
C GLU A 461 -31.60 6.48 19.19
N ILE A 462 -31.31 5.27 18.68
CA ILE A 462 -30.20 5.02 17.75
C ILE A 462 -30.40 5.81 16.45
N ALA A 463 -31.61 5.81 15.87
CA ALA A 463 -31.88 6.56 14.65
C ALA A 463 -31.70 8.07 14.87
N GLN A 464 -32.17 8.62 16.00
CA GLN A 464 -31.98 10.03 16.37
C GLN A 464 -30.49 10.36 16.57
N PHE A 465 -29.77 9.47 17.25
CA PHE A 465 -28.32 9.61 17.43
C PHE A 465 -27.58 9.68 16.09
N ILE A 466 -27.89 8.78 15.14
CA ILE A 466 -27.31 8.78 13.79
C ILE A 466 -27.60 10.12 13.10
N LEU A 467 -28.86 10.58 13.11
CA LEU A 467 -29.26 11.83 12.44
C LEU A 467 -28.58 13.06 13.06
N ASN A 468 -28.49 13.11 14.38
CA ASN A 468 -27.88 14.25 15.09
C ASN A 468 -26.37 14.36 14.86
N ASN A 469 -25.67 13.22 14.67
CA ASN A 469 -24.23 13.17 14.53
C ASN A 469 -23.80 12.96 13.07
N PHE A 470 -24.73 12.86 12.12
CA PHE A 470 -24.43 12.51 10.72
C PHE A 470 -23.46 13.49 10.07
N ASN A 471 -23.73 14.79 10.15
CA ASN A 471 -22.91 15.82 9.53
C ASN A 471 -21.49 15.79 10.08
N LYS A 472 -21.33 15.70 11.41
CA LYS A 472 -20.03 15.60 12.06
C LYS A 472 -19.28 14.33 11.64
N SER A 473 -19.97 13.19 11.59
CA SER A 473 -19.36 11.90 11.21
C SER A 473 -19.00 11.81 9.72
N THR A 474 -19.64 12.60 8.87
CA THR A 474 -19.46 12.57 7.40
C THR A 474 -18.83 13.85 6.85
N TYR A 475 -18.31 14.74 7.72
CA TYR A 475 -17.74 16.02 7.32
C TYR A 475 -18.70 16.84 6.45
N ASP A 476 -19.87 17.17 7.04
CA ASP A 476 -20.96 17.93 6.38
C ASP A 476 -21.46 17.31 5.07
N GLY A 477 -21.40 15.96 4.95
CA GLY A 477 -21.87 15.24 3.78
C GLY A 477 -20.83 15.10 2.65
N ASP A 478 -19.57 15.50 2.88
CA ASP A 478 -18.46 15.20 1.96
C ASP A 478 -18.30 13.69 1.75
N PHE A 479 -18.60 12.93 2.80
CA PHE A 479 -18.58 11.47 2.81
C PHE A 479 -19.99 10.91 3.00
N ASN A 480 -20.13 9.60 2.92
CA ASN A 480 -21.36 8.87 3.19
C ASN A 480 -21.16 7.78 4.23
N ALA A 481 -22.27 7.18 4.66
CA ALA A 481 -22.28 6.18 5.71
C ALA A 481 -23.05 4.91 5.31
N LEU A 482 -22.70 3.79 5.96
CA LEU A 482 -23.47 2.55 5.98
C LEU A 482 -24.06 2.34 7.38
N PHE A 483 -25.25 1.76 7.47
CA PHE A 483 -25.82 1.25 8.70
C PHE A 483 -26.09 -0.25 8.59
N ALA A 484 -25.28 -1.04 9.25
CA ALA A 484 -25.36 -2.49 9.29
C ALA A 484 -26.27 -2.96 10.42
N VAL A 485 -27.34 -3.67 10.09
CA VAL A 485 -28.29 -4.21 11.06
C VAL A 485 -28.38 -5.73 11.00
N GLN A 486 -28.90 -6.34 12.07
CA GLN A 486 -28.85 -7.79 12.27
C GLN A 486 -29.70 -8.57 11.26
N SER A 487 -30.87 -8.08 10.89
CA SER A 487 -31.84 -8.84 10.09
C SER A 487 -32.72 -7.92 9.24
N VAL A 488 -33.41 -8.49 8.24
CA VAL A 488 -34.36 -7.79 7.38
C VAL A 488 -35.51 -7.18 8.18
N PRO A 489 -36.16 -7.88 9.12
CA PRO A 489 -37.20 -7.25 9.96
C PRO A 489 -36.69 -6.03 10.75
N MET A 490 -35.45 -6.09 11.25
CA MET A 490 -34.83 -4.96 11.95
C MET A 490 -34.57 -3.79 11.00
N LEU A 491 -34.07 -4.06 9.77
CA LEU A 491 -33.83 -3.06 8.75
C LEU A 491 -35.14 -2.33 8.40
N LEU A 492 -36.23 -3.06 8.17
CA LEU A 492 -37.54 -2.49 7.83
C LEU A 492 -38.08 -1.59 8.94
N LYS A 493 -37.96 -2.01 10.21
CA LYS A 493 -38.34 -1.15 11.35
C LYS A 493 -37.49 0.12 11.43
N TYR A 494 -36.16 0.03 11.27
CA TYR A 494 -35.30 1.21 11.25
C TYR A 494 -35.65 2.14 10.08
N TYR A 495 -35.93 1.60 8.91
CA TYR A 495 -36.32 2.39 7.75
C TYR A 495 -37.62 3.19 8.03
N ASP A 496 -38.65 2.52 8.60
CA ASP A 496 -39.92 3.17 8.99
C ASP A 496 -39.69 4.25 10.08
N ILE A 497 -38.81 4.00 11.05
CA ILE A 497 -38.41 4.98 12.08
C ILE A 497 -37.71 6.19 11.43
N PHE A 498 -36.71 6.00 10.60
CA PHE A 498 -36.05 7.09 9.90
C PHE A 498 -37.03 7.92 9.07
N LYS A 499 -37.93 7.25 8.34
CA LYS A 499 -38.97 7.94 7.55
C LYS A 499 -39.88 8.79 8.46
N SER A 500 -40.24 8.31 9.64
CA SER A 500 -41.09 9.05 10.60
C SER A 500 -40.40 10.27 11.20
N LEU A 501 -39.06 10.30 11.24
CA LEU A 501 -38.24 11.42 11.75
C LEU A 501 -37.99 12.51 10.70
N HIS A 502 -38.48 12.35 9.47
CA HIS A 502 -38.35 13.30 8.36
C HIS A 502 -36.90 13.83 8.18
N PRO A 503 -35.93 12.95 7.92
CA PRO A 503 -34.52 13.32 7.86
C PRO A 503 -34.23 14.28 6.69
N LYS A 504 -33.23 15.14 6.88
CA LYS A 504 -32.73 16.01 5.82
C LYS A 504 -31.75 15.29 4.87
N ILE A 505 -31.26 14.12 5.26
CA ILE A 505 -30.32 13.28 4.50
C ILE A 505 -31.07 12.26 3.65
N ARG A 506 -30.46 11.84 2.57
CA ARG A 506 -31.01 10.85 1.63
C ARG A 506 -30.68 9.45 2.15
N ILE A 507 -31.71 8.69 2.47
CA ILE A 507 -31.59 7.36 3.04
C ILE A 507 -32.12 6.32 2.06
N GLY A 508 -31.31 5.28 1.79
CA GLY A 508 -31.70 4.10 1.04
C GLY A 508 -31.57 2.84 1.87
N ALA A 509 -32.15 1.77 1.39
CA ALA A 509 -32.00 0.46 2.02
C ALA A 509 -31.94 -0.65 0.98
N VAL A 510 -31.11 -1.66 1.23
CA VAL A 510 -30.95 -2.80 0.32
C VAL A 510 -30.80 -4.09 1.10
N PHE A 511 -31.53 -5.11 0.68
CA PHE A 511 -31.46 -6.48 1.20
C PHE A 511 -31.92 -7.47 0.13
N THR A 512 -31.48 -8.72 0.24
CA THR A 512 -31.96 -9.82 -0.61
C THR A 512 -33.27 -10.37 -0.05
N TYR A 513 -34.22 -10.67 -0.93
CA TYR A 513 -35.44 -11.39 -0.57
C TYR A 513 -35.40 -12.83 -1.14
N ALA A 514 -36.01 -13.73 -0.44
CA ALA A 514 -35.78 -15.14 -0.33
C ALA A 514 -35.89 -16.08 -1.53
N ALA A 515 -35.95 -15.66 -2.75
CA ALA A 515 -35.89 -16.62 -3.86
C ALA A 515 -34.48 -17.16 -4.15
N ASN A 516 -33.42 -16.61 -3.54
CA ASN A 516 -32.02 -16.94 -3.80
C ASN A 516 -31.15 -17.01 -2.53
N GLU A 517 -31.72 -17.15 -1.36
CA GLU A 517 -30.91 -17.52 -0.18
C GLU A 517 -30.45 -18.97 -0.33
N SER A 518 -29.34 -19.16 -1.06
CA SER A 518 -28.44 -20.24 -0.73
C SER A 518 -27.93 -19.94 0.69
N GLN A 519 -28.17 -20.81 1.59
CA GLN A 519 -27.76 -21.06 2.98
C GLN A 519 -26.44 -20.44 3.48
N ASP A 520 -26.10 -19.18 3.17
CA ASP A 520 -24.78 -18.61 3.29
C ASP A 520 -24.59 -17.62 4.44
N ASP A 521 -25.64 -17.28 5.16
CA ASP A 521 -25.56 -16.46 6.37
C ASP A 521 -25.70 -17.27 7.67
N ASP A 522 -25.14 -18.48 7.73
CA ASP A 522 -25.09 -19.32 8.93
C ASP A 522 -24.19 -18.77 10.06
N ASN A 523 -23.82 -17.50 10.02
CA ASN A 523 -23.05 -16.88 11.09
C ASN A 523 -23.89 -16.18 12.16
N THR A 524 -25.20 -16.37 12.18
CA THR A 524 -26.04 -15.89 13.27
C THR A 524 -26.96 -16.99 13.76
N GLY A 525 -26.55 -17.65 14.82
CA GLY A 525 -27.37 -18.59 15.58
C GLY A 525 -28.60 -17.94 16.22
N MET A 526 -29.49 -17.35 15.43
CA MET A 526 -30.84 -16.99 15.83
C MET A 526 -31.77 -17.29 14.66
N ASN A 527 -32.77 -18.16 14.93
CA ASN A 527 -33.89 -18.46 14.08
C ASN A 527 -34.37 -17.21 13.35
N ASN A 528 -34.16 -17.13 12.05
CA ASN A 528 -34.94 -16.25 11.19
C ASN A 528 -36.40 -16.72 11.28
N GLY A 529 -37.22 -16.00 12.04
CA GLY A 529 -38.66 -16.23 12.02
C GLY A 529 -39.10 -16.10 10.55
N PHE A 530 -39.83 -17.11 10.05
CA PHE A 530 -40.42 -17.12 8.71
C PHE A 530 -41.15 -15.80 8.51
N VAL A 531 -40.54 -14.89 7.75
CA VAL A 531 -41.22 -13.72 7.20
C VAL A 531 -41.82 -14.18 5.87
N ASP A 532 -43.09 -13.97 5.69
CA ASP A 532 -43.82 -14.30 4.46
C ASP A 532 -43.14 -13.58 3.26
N ASP A 533 -42.65 -14.31 2.27
CA ASP A 533 -41.90 -13.81 1.13
C ASP A 533 -42.62 -12.68 0.38
N THR A 534 -43.93 -12.72 0.34
CA THR A 534 -44.78 -11.70 -0.31
C THR A 534 -44.72 -10.36 0.47
N VAL A 535 -44.75 -10.38 1.80
CA VAL A 535 -44.66 -9.19 2.64
C VAL A 535 -43.29 -8.52 2.51
N THR A 536 -42.24 -9.30 2.38
CA THR A 536 -40.88 -8.80 2.26
C THR A 536 -40.65 -8.16 0.89
N SER A 537 -41.18 -8.73 -0.18
CA SER A 537 -41.14 -8.17 -1.53
C SER A 537 -41.90 -6.84 -1.64
N ASP A 538 -43.11 -6.76 -1.05
CA ASP A 538 -43.93 -5.54 -1.05
C ASP A 538 -43.24 -4.40 -0.27
N LYS A 539 -42.60 -4.71 0.83
CA LYS A 539 -41.82 -3.73 1.61
C LYS A 539 -40.60 -3.24 0.86
N LEU A 540 -39.90 -4.13 0.15
CA LEU A 540 -38.78 -3.73 -0.70
C LEU A 540 -39.27 -2.83 -1.83
N GLN A 541 -40.41 -3.15 -2.49
CA GLN A 541 -40.99 -2.27 -3.49
C GLN A 541 -41.34 -0.88 -2.94
N THR A 542 -41.87 -0.81 -1.73
CA THR A 542 -42.13 0.47 -1.05
C THR A 542 -40.87 1.31 -0.86
N ILE A 543 -39.77 0.67 -0.47
CA ILE A 543 -38.46 1.34 -0.35
C ILE A 543 -37.95 1.81 -1.71
N MET A 544 -38.11 0.98 -2.74
CA MET A 544 -37.74 1.36 -4.11
C MET A 544 -38.61 2.51 -4.65
N ASP A 545 -39.91 2.54 -4.30
CA ASP A 545 -40.79 3.66 -4.69
C ASP A 545 -40.39 4.98 -4.02
N ASP A 546 -40.01 4.94 -2.75
CA ASP A 546 -39.43 6.10 -2.05
C ASP A 546 -38.13 6.56 -2.73
N TYR A 547 -37.27 5.62 -3.11
CA TYR A 547 -36.04 5.89 -3.83
C TYR A 547 -36.29 6.45 -5.23
N ASN A 548 -37.25 5.88 -5.96
CA ASN A 548 -37.67 6.36 -7.27
C ASN A 548 -38.19 7.81 -7.19
N ASN A 549 -38.96 8.13 -6.16
CA ASN A 549 -39.43 9.49 -5.91
C ASN A 549 -38.30 10.46 -5.58
N MET A 550 -37.28 10.00 -4.86
CA MET A 550 -36.09 10.80 -4.47
C MET A 550 -35.22 11.16 -5.68
N TYR A 551 -35.05 10.23 -6.61
CA TYR A 551 -34.07 10.37 -7.72
C TYR A 551 -34.69 10.43 -9.12
N GLY A 552 -36.05 10.36 -9.25
CA GLY A 552 -36.73 10.36 -10.54
C GLY A 552 -36.47 9.09 -11.36
N THR A 553 -36.26 7.95 -10.69
CA THR A 553 -36.03 6.65 -11.32
C THR A 553 -37.32 5.81 -11.34
N ALA A 554 -37.30 4.59 -11.91
CA ALA A 554 -38.46 3.70 -12.03
C ALA A 554 -38.06 2.23 -11.76
N PHE A 555 -37.39 1.98 -10.66
CA PHE A 555 -36.97 0.61 -10.26
C PHE A 555 -38.13 -0.16 -9.66
N THR A 556 -38.14 -1.46 -9.93
CA THR A 556 -39.10 -2.45 -9.38
C THR A 556 -38.33 -3.67 -8.89
N THR A 557 -38.98 -4.51 -8.12
CA THR A 557 -38.39 -5.78 -7.66
C THR A 557 -37.97 -6.69 -8.81
N ASP A 558 -38.59 -6.58 -9.99
CA ASP A 558 -38.21 -7.35 -11.19
C ASP A 558 -36.87 -6.89 -11.79
N ASN A 559 -36.47 -5.64 -11.59
CA ASN A 559 -35.21 -5.09 -12.03
C ASN A 559 -34.25 -4.70 -10.86
N PHE A 560 -34.26 -5.50 -9.81
CA PHE A 560 -33.48 -5.30 -8.59
C PHE A 560 -31.97 -5.06 -8.87
N SER A 561 -31.41 -5.73 -9.87
CA SER A 561 -30.00 -5.54 -10.25
C SER A 561 -29.72 -4.07 -10.66
N ALA A 562 -30.61 -3.45 -11.43
CA ALA A 562 -30.47 -2.06 -11.85
C ALA A 562 -30.56 -1.09 -10.65
N TYR A 563 -31.44 -1.38 -9.70
CA TYR A 563 -31.56 -0.64 -8.44
C TYR A 563 -30.25 -0.74 -7.62
N TYR A 564 -29.72 -1.96 -7.49
CA TYR A 564 -28.45 -2.21 -6.81
C TYR A 564 -27.28 -1.46 -7.45
N ASP A 565 -27.20 -1.47 -8.78
CA ASP A 565 -26.16 -0.79 -9.54
C ASP A 565 -26.24 0.74 -9.39
N ASP A 566 -27.46 1.31 -9.37
CA ASP A 566 -27.65 2.75 -9.17
C ASP A 566 -27.24 3.17 -7.75
N ILE A 567 -27.61 2.40 -6.71
CA ILE A 567 -27.11 2.61 -5.33
C ILE A 567 -25.59 2.59 -5.30
N ASN A 568 -24.97 1.58 -5.93
CA ASN A 568 -23.51 1.43 -5.98
C ASN A 568 -22.84 2.67 -6.60
N LEU A 569 -23.39 3.20 -7.69
CA LEU A 569 -22.88 4.41 -8.35
C LEU A 569 -23.01 5.64 -7.44
N ARG A 570 -24.15 5.84 -6.76
CA ARG A 570 -24.40 6.97 -5.86
C ARG A 570 -23.55 6.92 -4.60
N MET A 571 -23.36 5.73 -4.03
CA MET A 571 -22.47 5.53 -2.87
C MET A 571 -21.00 5.80 -3.23
N LYS A 572 -20.60 5.55 -4.48
CA LYS A 572 -19.23 5.87 -4.96
C LYS A 572 -19.07 7.34 -5.34
N LYS A 573 -20.14 8.11 -5.47
CA LYS A 573 -20.15 9.53 -5.93
C LYS A 573 -19.28 9.72 -7.18
N LYS A 574 -19.37 8.79 -8.14
CA LYS A 574 -18.49 8.76 -9.32
C LYS A 574 -18.81 9.81 -10.37
N ARG A 575 -20.02 10.34 -10.40
CA ARG A 575 -20.48 11.30 -11.41
C ARG A 575 -20.85 12.60 -10.72
N ALA A 576 -20.36 13.71 -11.25
CA ALA A 576 -20.69 15.05 -10.75
C ALA A 576 -22.17 15.44 -10.96
N ASP A 577 -22.83 14.80 -11.94
CA ASP A 577 -24.22 15.01 -12.30
C ASP A 577 -25.23 14.16 -11.50
N MET A 578 -24.73 13.19 -10.71
CA MET A 578 -25.58 12.31 -9.88
C MET A 578 -25.62 12.79 -8.44
N GLU A 579 -26.81 13.03 -7.92
CA GLU A 579 -27.00 13.25 -6.48
C GLU A 579 -26.56 12.00 -5.68
N PRO A 580 -25.71 12.16 -4.65
CA PRO A 580 -25.22 11.04 -3.84
C PRO A 580 -26.33 10.46 -2.94
N LEU A 581 -26.12 9.24 -2.47
CA LEU A 581 -26.87 8.64 -1.35
C LEU A 581 -26.04 8.86 -0.07
N ASP A 582 -26.67 9.39 0.98
CA ASP A 582 -25.97 9.80 2.19
C ASP A 582 -25.82 8.65 3.20
N LEU A 583 -26.91 7.92 3.47
CA LEU A 583 -26.95 6.77 4.37
C LEU A 583 -27.59 5.56 3.69
N LEU A 584 -26.93 4.41 3.72
CA LEU A 584 -27.46 3.15 3.21
C LEU A 584 -27.62 2.13 4.33
N LEU A 585 -28.86 1.65 4.55
CA LEU A 585 -29.19 0.57 5.48
C LEU A 585 -28.96 -0.78 4.80
N VAL A 586 -28.22 -1.68 5.48
CA VAL A 586 -27.85 -2.99 4.93
C VAL A 586 -27.95 -4.09 5.98
N VAL A 587 -28.21 -5.32 5.54
CA VAL A 587 -28.08 -6.51 6.41
C VAL A 587 -26.72 -7.19 6.19
N GLY A 588 -26.43 -7.64 4.99
CA GLY A 588 -25.16 -8.30 4.63
C GLY A 588 -24.53 -7.73 3.36
N MET A 589 -25.36 -7.27 2.42
CA MET A 589 -24.88 -6.65 1.18
C MET A 589 -24.06 -5.39 1.48
N PHE A 590 -23.10 -5.06 0.64
CA PHE A 590 -22.16 -3.95 0.78
C PHE A 590 -21.15 -4.07 1.94
N LEU A 591 -21.32 -4.97 2.91
CA LEU A 591 -20.32 -5.19 3.96
C LEU A 591 -19.10 -5.96 3.44
N THR A 592 -19.25 -6.72 2.35
CA THR A 592 -18.19 -7.47 1.71
C THR A 592 -18.14 -7.17 0.21
N GLY A 593 -16.95 -7.07 -0.40
CA GLY A 593 -16.77 -6.86 -1.84
C GLY A 593 -17.02 -5.42 -2.35
N PHE A 594 -17.60 -4.54 -1.55
CA PHE A 594 -17.88 -3.16 -1.94
C PHE A 594 -16.67 -2.24 -1.76
N ASP A 595 -16.34 -1.46 -2.77
CA ASP A 595 -15.26 -0.48 -2.73
C ASP A 595 -15.76 0.93 -3.05
N ALA A 596 -15.82 1.79 -2.03
CA ALA A 596 -16.20 3.18 -2.13
C ALA A 596 -15.27 4.06 -1.30
N LYS A 597 -14.46 4.88 -1.96
CA LYS A 597 -13.53 5.81 -1.29
C LYS A 597 -14.24 6.86 -0.45
N LYS A 598 -15.46 7.25 -0.87
CA LYS A 598 -16.30 8.25 -0.17
C LYS A 598 -17.00 7.69 1.09
N LEU A 599 -16.99 6.39 1.30
CA LEU A 599 -17.55 5.78 2.51
C LEU A 599 -16.54 5.92 3.65
N ASN A 600 -16.85 6.71 4.69
CA ASN A 600 -15.98 6.87 5.85
C ASN A 600 -16.60 6.37 7.15
N THR A 601 -17.93 6.26 7.26
CA THR A 601 -18.62 5.92 8.51
C THR A 601 -19.42 4.62 8.36
N LEU A 602 -19.28 3.75 9.35
CA LEU A 602 -20.09 2.53 9.49
C LEU A 602 -20.75 2.52 10.86
N TYR A 603 -22.07 2.60 10.88
CA TYR A 603 -22.90 2.35 12.05
C TYR A 603 -23.21 0.86 12.14
N VAL A 604 -23.13 0.27 13.33
CA VAL A 604 -23.25 -1.18 13.54
C VAL A 604 -24.24 -1.51 14.65
N ASP A 605 -25.41 -2.05 14.29
CA ASP A 605 -26.32 -2.74 15.21
C ASP A 605 -26.47 -4.21 14.80
N LYS A 606 -25.32 -4.85 14.62
CA LYS A 606 -25.17 -6.23 14.18
C LYS A 606 -24.06 -6.90 14.99
N ASN A 607 -24.25 -8.18 15.32
CA ASN A 607 -23.18 -8.96 15.92
C ASN A 607 -22.21 -9.38 14.83
N LEU A 608 -21.03 -8.77 14.82
CA LEU A 608 -19.94 -9.05 13.87
C LEU A 608 -18.77 -9.70 14.61
N GLU A 609 -18.18 -10.70 13.99
CA GLU A 609 -17.05 -11.44 14.55
C GLU A 609 -15.97 -11.67 13.46
N TYR A 610 -14.70 -11.79 13.88
CA TYR A 610 -13.56 -12.18 13.06
C TYR A 610 -13.54 -11.55 11.66
N HIS A 611 -13.61 -12.41 10.61
CA HIS A 611 -13.52 -11.99 9.22
C HIS A 611 -14.67 -11.05 8.81
N GLY A 612 -15.90 -11.34 9.22
CA GLY A 612 -17.06 -10.49 8.92
C GLY A 612 -16.92 -9.09 9.53
N LEU A 613 -16.36 -8.99 10.75
CA LEU A 613 -16.09 -7.73 11.42
C LEU A 613 -15.03 -6.92 10.67
N LEU A 614 -13.85 -7.52 10.41
CA LEU A 614 -12.76 -6.79 9.77
C LEU A 614 -13.11 -6.39 8.34
N GLN A 615 -13.85 -7.21 7.61
CA GLN A 615 -14.30 -6.89 6.26
C GLN A 615 -15.29 -5.72 6.24
N ALA A 616 -16.26 -5.68 7.16
CA ALA A 616 -17.19 -4.58 7.29
C ALA A 616 -16.46 -3.27 7.64
N PHE A 617 -15.56 -3.30 8.62
CA PHE A 617 -14.74 -2.14 8.99
C PHE A 617 -13.89 -1.65 7.83
N SER A 618 -13.28 -2.56 7.08
CA SER A 618 -12.43 -2.24 5.92
C SER A 618 -13.19 -1.63 4.73
N ARG A 619 -14.51 -1.44 4.82
CA ARG A 619 -15.25 -0.63 3.84
C ARG A 619 -14.98 0.85 4.02
N THR A 620 -14.68 1.29 5.25
CA THR A 620 -14.49 2.70 5.63
C THR A 620 -13.05 3.20 5.51
N ASN A 621 -12.06 2.31 5.42
CA ASN A 621 -10.64 2.65 5.56
C ASN A 621 -9.89 2.93 4.25
N ARG A 622 -10.61 3.23 3.17
CA ARG A 622 -9.97 3.61 1.89
C ARG A 622 -9.41 5.01 1.94
N VAL A 623 -8.16 5.18 1.55
CA VAL A 623 -7.51 6.48 1.41
C VAL A 623 -8.16 7.26 0.25
N LEU A 624 -8.57 8.49 0.50
CA LEU A 624 -9.11 9.39 -0.53
C LEU A 624 -8.36 10.71 -0.59
N ASN A 625 -8.43 11.47 0.49
CA ASN A 625 -7.81 12.79 0.67
C ASN A 625 -7.41 12.97 2.14
N GLU A 626 -6.82 14.09 2.47
CA GLU A 626 -6.32 14.39 3.83
C GLU A 626 -7.44 14.58 4.87
N LYS A 627 -8.64 14.96 4.44
CA LYS A 627 -9.81 15.05 5.32
C LYS A 627 -10.20 13.69 5.89
N LYS A 628 -10.02 12.61 5.11
CA LYS A 628 -10.34 11.25 5.53
C LYS A 628 -9.14 10.60 6.22
N ARG A 629 -9.00 10.81 7.51
CA ARG A 629 -7.84 10.32 8.31
C ARG A 629 -8.01 8.90 8.86
N PHE A 630 -9.24 8.40 8.99
CA PHE A 630 -9.56 7.05 9.47
C PHE A 630 -10.95 6.62 9.03
N GLY A 631 -11.23 5.32 9.15
CA GLY A 631 -12.59 4.79 9.07
C GLY A 631 -13.29 4.93 10.42
N LYS A 632 -14.42 5.63 10.47
CA LYS A 632 -15.22 5.78 11.69
C LYS A 632 -16.20 4.61 11.82
N ILE A 633 -16.18 3.95 12.97
CA ILE A 633 -17.06 2.81 13.30
C ILE A 633 -17.81 3.15 14.57
N VAL A 634 -19.12 3.11 14.54
CA VAL A 634 -19.99 3.37 15.69
C VAL A 634 -20.81 2.11 16.00
N CYS A 635 -20.51 1.47 17.09
CA CYS A 635 -21.13 0.20 17.51
C CYS A 635 -22.23 0.46 18.53
N PHE A 636 -23.46 0.05 18.23
CA PHE A 636 -24.58 0.06 19.18
C PHE A 636 -24.75 -1.27 19.93
N ARG A 637 -23.68 -2.06 19.91
CA ARG A 637 -23.54 -3.32 20.67
C ARG A 637 -22.15 -3.39 21.26
N ASN A 638 -22.01 -4.16 22.34
CA ASN A 638 -20.69 -4.42 22.91
C ASN A 638 -19.89 -5.38 22.02
N LEU A 639 -19.16 -4.83 21.07
CA LEU A 639 -18.28 -5.57 20.15
C LEU A 639 -16.80 -5.48 20.53
N LYS A 640 -16.44 -4.85 21.66
CA LYS A 640 -15.03 -4.59 21.99
C LYS A 640 -14.18 -5.84 21.98
N ASP A 641 -14.61 -6.90 22.66
CA ASP A 641 -13.86 -8.15 22.70
C ASP A 641 -13.75 -8.83 21.32
N ASN A 642 -14.80 -8.69 20.49
CA ASN A 642 -14.78 -9.21 19.12
C ASN A 642 -13.80 -8.43 18.24
N VAL A 643 -13.76 -7.11 18.38
CA VAL A 643 -12.81 -6.23 17.68
C VAL A 643 -11.39 -6.56 18.08
N ASP A 644 -11.10 -6.64 19.38
CA ASP A 644 -9.76 -6.94 19.88
C ASP A 644 -9.27 -8.31 19.41
N ARG A 645 -10.13 -9.34 19.45
CA ARG A 645 -9.82 -10.68 18.93
C ARG A 645 -9.58 -10.69 17.44
N ALA A 646 -10.42 -10.02 16.66
CA ALA A 646 -10.28 -9.97 15.22
C ALA A 646 -8.99 -9.24 14.79
N ILE A 647 -8.68 -8.10 15.42
CA ILE A 647 -7.45 -7.35 15.10
C ILE A 647 -6.21 -8.17 15.47
N LYS A 648 -6.16 -8.81 16.64
CA LYS A 648 -5.04 -9.66 17.03
C LYS A 648 -4.82 -10.80 16.03
N LEU A 649 -5.89 -11.51 15.67
CA LEU A 649 -5.82 -12.64 14.74
C LEU A 649 -5.29 -12.21 13.37
N PHE A 650 -5.84 -11.13 12.79
CA PHE A 650 -5.52 -10.69 11.42
C PHE A 650 -4.32 -9.74 11.33
N SER A 651 -3.76 -9.30 12.45
CA SER A 651 -2.45 -8.65 12.52
C SER A 651 -1.32 -9.63 12.78
N ASN A 652 -1.63 -10.92 13.01
CA ASN A 652 -0.68 -12.00 13.30
C ASN A 652 0.30 -11.63 14.43
N THR A 653 -0.22 -11.06 15.52
CA THR A 653 0.58 -10.66 16.68
C THR A 653 -0.26 -10.63 17.95
N ASP A 654 0.29 -11.19 19.03
CA ASP A 654 -0.32 -11.15 20.36
C ASP A 654 0.01 -9.84 21.11
N ALA A 655 0.80 -8.95 20.52
CA ALA A 655 1.23 -7.75 21.18
C ALA A 655 0.09 -6.73 21.31
N PRO A 656 -0.08 -6.07 22.47
CA PRO A 656 -1.00 -4.95 22.65
C PRO A 656 -0.76 -3.81 21.64
N GLU A 657 0.45 -3.70 21.10
CA GLU A 657 0.89 -2.76 20.09
C GLU A 657 0.10 -2.87 18.77
N ALA A 658 -0.38 -4.07 18.40
CA ALA A 658 -1.21 -4.25 17.20
C ALA A 658 -2.53 -3.47 17.28
N LEU A 659 -3.12 -3.39 18.46
CA LEU A 659 -4.34 -2.63 18.70
C LEU A 659 -4.07 -1.14 18.51
N GLY A 660 -2.98 -0.62 19.06
CA GLY A 660 -2.59 0.79 18.94
C GLY A 660 -2.25 1.24 17.51
N PHE A 661 -1.88 0.30 16.62
CA PHE A 661 -1.67 0.59 15.20
C PHE A 661 -2.96 0.66 14.40
N VAL A 662 -3.87 -0.26 14.67
CA VAL A 662 -5.10 -0.43 13.89
C VAL A 662 -6.23 0.45 14.42
N LEU A 663 -6.29 0.64 15.75
CA LEU A 663 -7.28 1.48 16.43
C LEU A 663 -6.70 2.83 16.84
N ARG A 664 -7.48 3.87 16.63
CA ARG A 664 -7.16 5.22 17.13
C ARG A 664 -7.47 5.34 18.62
N LYS A 665 -6.77 6.26 19.32
CA LYS A 665 -6.92 6.51 20.74
C LYS A 665 -8.34 7.01 21.06
N PRO A 666 -8.87 6.78 22.27
CA PRO A 666 -10.12 7.39 22.76
C PRO A 666 -10.02 8.92 22.84
N PHE A 667 -11.17 9.62 22.80
CA PHE A 667 -11.25 11.09 22.88
C PHE A 667 -10.47 11.69 24.06
N ALA A 668 -10.64 11.11 25.27
CA ALA A 668 -9.96 11.61 26.47
C ALA A 668 -8.42 11.62 26.33
N ASP A 669 -7.85 10.60 25.68
CA ASP A 669 -6.41 10.49 25.47
C ASP A 669 -5.95 11.49 24.39
N VAL A 670 -6.74 11.66 23.30
CA VAL A 670 -6.43 12.64 22.25
C VAL A 670 -6.55 14.06 22.79
N LYS A 671 -7.57 14.35 23.64
CA LYS A 671 -7.72 15.64 24.31
C LYS A 671 -6.52 15.94 25.21
N LYS A 672 -6.09 14.97 25.98
CA LYS A 672 -4.90 15.11 26.83
C LYS A 672 -3.65 15.39 26.00
N ASP A 673 -3.44 14.66 24.92
CA ASP A 673 -2.32 14.90 24.01
C ASP A 673 -2.38 16.33 23.42
N LEU A 674 -3.56 16.80 23.01
CA LEU A 674 -3.75 18.16 22.50
C LEU A 674 -3.47 19.22 23.57
N ASP A 675 -4.00 19.01 24.77
CA ASP A 675 -3.80 19.94 25.90
C ASP A 675 -2.31 20.05 26.26
N GLU A 676 -1.57 18.93 26.30
CA GLU A 676 -0.13 18.92 26.53
C GLU A 676 0.64 19.67 25.42
N LEU A 677 0.29 19.44 24.16
CA LEU A 677 0.88 20.17 23.02
C LEU A 677 0.62 21.68 23.13
N CYS A 678 -0.62 22.08 23.38
CA CYS A 678 -0.99 23.48 23.52
C CYS A 678 -0.30 24.15 24.72
N GLN A 679 -0.14 23.45 25.84
CA GLN A 679 0.55 23.95 27.01
C GLN A 679 2.04 24.20 26.73
N ASN A 680 2.71 23.23 26.11
CA ASN A 680 4.12 23.35 25.74
C ASN A 680 4.35 24.46 24.71
N PHE A 681 3.44 24.57 23.75
CA PHE A 681 3.47 25.58 22.72
C PHE A 681 3.29 26.99 23.32
N LYS A 682 2.28 27.22 24.18
CA LYS A 682 2.05 28.51 24.83
C LYS A 682 3.16 28.89 25.81
N ALA A 683 3.84 27.93 26.42
CA ALA A 683 5.01 28.19 27.26
C ALA A 683 6.15 28.83 26.44
N ARG A 684 6.28 28.48 25.17
CA ARG A 684 7.30 28.98 24.25
C ARG A 684 6.84 30.20 23.44
N TYR A 685 5.57 30.22 23.07
CA TYR A 685 4.95 31.27 22.26
C TYR A 685 3.66 31.76 22.96
N PRO A 686 3.80 32.60 24.02
CA PRO A 686 2.67 32.97 24.87
C PRO A 686 1.63 33.87 24.18
N ASP A 687 2.03 34.65 23.19
CA ASP A 687 1.20 35.58 22.46
C ASP A 687 1.70 35.85 21.03
N MET A 688 0.89 36.55 20.22
CA MET A 688 1.23 36.89 18.83
C MET A 688 2.49 37.74 18.73
N ASP A 689 2.72 38.65 19.71
CA ASP A 689 3.90 39.51 19.74
C ASP A 689 5.22 38.72 19.92
N SER A 690 5.16 37.58 20.55
CA SER A 690 6.31 36.69 20.73
C SER A 690 6.73 36.05 19.38
N ILE A 691 5.77 35.84 18.49
CA ILE A 691 6.00 35.26 17.15
C ILE A 691 6.56 36.31 16.20
N ASP A 692 6.01 37.56 16.27
CA ASP A 692 6.49 38.68 15.44
C ASP A 692 7.93 39.07 15.73
N LYS A 693 8.46 38.68 16.88
CA LYS A 693 9.85 38.91 17.31
C LYS A 693 10.83 37.82 16.87
N LEU A 694 10.36 36.75 16.24
CA LEU A 694 11.23 35.66 15.73
C LEU A 694 12.04 36.18 14.53
N GLN A 695 13.36 36.36 14.73
CA GLN A 695 14.23 36.89 13.69
C GLN A 695 15.02 35.83 12.93
N SER A 696 15.35 34.69 13.60
CA SER A 696 16.11 33.62 12.96
C SER A 696 15.20 32.64 12.19
N GLU A 697 15.68 32.16 11.04
CA GLU A 697 15.01 31.11 10.30
C GLU A 697 14.79 29.83 11.13
N TYR A 698 15.74 29.52 12.00
CA TYR A 698 15.65 28.40 12.93
C TYR A 698 14.46 28.56 13.92
N ASP A 699 14.26 29.75 14.47
CA ASP A 699 13.15 29.98 15.42
C ASP A 699 11.78 29.97 14.72
N LYS A 700 11.71 30.55 13.50
CA LYS A 700 10.51 30.50 12.66
C LYS A 700 10.16 29.06 12.30
N ARG A 701 11.16 28.25 11.89
CA ARG A 701 10.98 26.84 11.60
C ARG A 701 10.49 26.04 12.83
N ASN A 702 11.04 26.32 13.99
CA ASN A 702 10.59 25.65 15.22
C ASN A 702 9.15 26.00 15.58
N PHE A 703 8.73 27.27 15.35
CA PHE A 703 7.33 27.67 15.50
C PHE A 703 6.43 26.90 14.53
N ILE A 704 6.79 26.84 13.26
CA ILE A 704 6.03 26.13 12.22
C ILE A 704 5.88 24.64 12.60
N LEU A 705 6.95 23.99 13.02
CA LEU A 705 6.92 22.59 13.42
C LEU A 705 6.02 22.33 14.64
N ALA A 706 6.16 23.18 15.67
CA ALA A 706 5.37 23.03 16.89
C ALA A 706 3.87 23.30 16.67
N PHE A 707 3.53 24.33 15.88
CA PHE A 707 2.12 24.63 15.60
C PHE A 707 1.47 23.62 14.65
N ARG A 708 2.22 23.06 13.75
CA ARG A 708 1.75 21.97 12.88
C ARG A 708 1.28 20.76 13.67
N ASP A 709 2.01 20.36 14.70
CA ASP A 709 1.59 19.24 15.55
C ASP A 709 0.25 19.54 16.25
N ILE A 710 0.02 20.81 16.60
CA ILE A 710 -1.28 21.27 17.12
C ILE A 710 -2.35 21.17 16.03
N ILE A 711 -2.11 21.62 14.81
CA ILE A 711 -3.05 21.53 13.69
C ILE A 711 -3.47 20.07 13.47
N ARG A 712 -2.50 19.16 13.44
CA ARG A 712 -2.76 17.73 13.27
C ARG A 712 -3.64 17.16 14.38
N LYS A 713 -3.29 17.47 15.63
CA LYS A 713 -4.02 16.96 16.77
C LYS A 713 -5.41 17.60 16.89
N HIS A 714 -5.54 18.89 16.56
CA HIS A 714 -6.81 19.59 16.49
C HIS A 714 -7.72 19.00 15.42
N SER A 715 -7.20 18.73 14.21
CA SER A 715 -7.97 18.06 13.16
C SER A 715 -8.34 16.62 13.52
N GLU A 716 -7.51 15.91 14.29
CA GLU A 716 -7.81 14.58 14.80
C GLU A 716 -8.97 14.60 15.80
N ILE A 717 -8.97 15.56 16.73
CA ILE A 717 -9.97 15.62 17.80
C ILE A 717 -11.34 16.11 17.32
N GLN A 718 -11.41 16.96 16.30
CA GLN A 718 -12.65 17.52 15.78
C GLN A 718 -13.66 16.48 15.28
N VAL A 719 -13.21 15.27 14.94
CA VAL A 719 -14.10 14.19 14.44
C VAL A 719 -14.74 13.36 15.54
N TYR A 720 -14.32 13.54 16.80
CA TYR A 720 -14.96 12.88 17.93
C TYR A 720 -16.27 13.59 18.28
N GLU A 721 -17.26 12.82 18.71
CA GLU A 721 -18.59 13.37 19.05
C GLU A 721 -18.56 14.26 20.28
N GLU A 722 -17.65 13.97 21.21
CA GLU A 722 -17.43 14.72 22.44
C GLU A 722 -16.75 16.07 22.21
N TRP A 723 -16.20 16.32 21.00
CA TRP A 723 -15.53 17.58 20.72
C TRP A 723 -16.50 18.76 20.71
N ASN A 724 -16.18 19.78 21.49
CA ASN A 724 -16.85 21.06 21.49
C ASN A 724 -15.82 22.20 21.43
N ALA A 725 -15.83 22.97 20.37
CA ALA A 725 -14.92 24.09 20.15
C ALA A 725 -15.10 25.22 21.20
N ASP A 726 -16.29 25.35 21.78
CA ASP A 726 -16.63 26.34 22.80
C ASP A 726 -16.35 25.84 24.24
N ASP A 727 -15.70 24.68 24.39
CA ASP A 727 -15.37 24.15 25.72
C ASP A 727 -14.35 25.06 26.42
N SER A 728 -14.79 25.69 27.50
CA SER A 728 -13.97 26.59 28.35
C SER A 728 -12.80 25.90 29.04
N SER A 729 -12.73 24.57 29.02
CA SER A 729 -11.61 23.81 29.56
C SER A 729 -10.44 23.62 28.57
N LEU A 730 -10.55 24.07 27.33
CA LEU A 730 -9.48 24.01 26.33
C LEU A 730 -8.31 24.94 26.74
N ILE A 731 -7.10 24.41 26.65
CA ILE A 731 -5.85 25.19 26.90
C ILE A 731 -5.65 26.29 25.85
N MET A 732 -6.11 26.05 24.62
CA MET A 732 -6.12 26.99 23.50
C MET A 732 -7.54 27.16 23.00
N THR A 733 -8.08 28.36 23.05
CA THR A 733 -9.42 28.66 22.52
C THR A 733 -9.42 28.59 20.99
N GLU A 734 -10.59 28.40 20.38
CA GLU A 734 -10.71 28.37 18.93
C GLU A 734 -10.25 29.70 18.28
N GLN A 735 -10.47 30.85 18.95
CA GLN A 735 -9.96 32.13 18.47
C GLN A 735 -8.43 32.18 18.49
N GLU A 736 -7.79 31.79 19.60
CA GLU A 736 -6.33 31.73 19.69
C GLU A 736 -5.74 30.77 18.67
N TYR A 737 -6.39 29.59 18.45
CA TYR A 737 -5.97 28.64 17.42
C TYR A 737 -5.98 29.30 16.04
N ASN A 738 -7.04 30.03 15.68
CA ASN A 738 -7.15 30.70 14.39
C ASN A 738 -6.13 31.85 14.24
N ASP A 739 -5.82 32.57 15.33
CA ASP A 739 -4.82 33.64 15.34
C ASP A 739 -3.41 33.06 15.11
N TYR A 740 -3.05 31.98 15.80
CA TYR A 740 -1.79 31.27 15.58
C TYR A 740 -1.72 30.62 14.19
N ARG A 741 -2.83 30.10 13.69
CA ARG A 741 -2.93 29.55 12.35
C ARG A 741 -2.68 30.59 11.26
N SER A 742 -3.17 31.81 11.44
CA SER A 742 -2.90 32.91 10.51
C SER A 742 -1.40 33.20 10.43
N LYS A 743 -0.71 33.33 11.60
CA LYS A 743 0.74 33.52 11.64
C LYS A 743 1.53 32.37 11.04
N TYR A 744 1.06 31.13 11.26
CA TYR A 744 1.63 29.93 10.66
C TYR A 744 1.55 29.99 9.13
N LEU A 745 0.41 30.38 8.56
CA LEU A 745 0.24 30.51 7.12
C LEU A 745 1.12 31.62 6.54
N ASP A 746 1.19 32.78 7.18
CA ASP A 746 2.04 33.87 6.74
C ASP A 746 3.53 33.47 6.69
N MET A 747 4.01 32.78 7.73
CA MET A 747 5.39 32.31 7.76
C MET A 747 5.69 31.22 6.74
N THR A 748 4.77 30.28 6.52
CA THR A 748 4.96 29.20 5.54
C THR A 748 4.99 29.73 4.12
N MET A 749 4.16 30.71 3.79
CA MET A 749 4.20 31.37 2.48
C MET A 749 5.54 32.12 2.25
N GLY A 750 6.11 32.76 3.28
CA GLY A 750 7.41 33.40 3.19
C GLY A 750 8.55 32.44 2.83
N PHE A 751 8.59 31.28 3.45
CA PHE A 751 9.61 30.25 3.14
C PHE A 751 9.49 29.65 1.73
N ILE A 752 8.28 29.56 1.19
CA ILE A 752 8.06 29.07 -0.19
C ILE A 752 8.56 30.08 -1.22
N GLN A 753 8.43 31.38 -0.94
CA GLN A 753 8.93 32.45 -1.82
C GLN A 753 10.45 32.57 -1.76
N ASP A 754 11.08 32.47 -0.59
CA ASP A 754 12.55 32.53 -0.44
C ASP A 754 13.26 31.36 -1.15
N ASP A 755 12.68 30.16 -1.19
CA ASP A 755 13.19 29.02 -1.96
C ASP A 755 13.05 29.20 -3.49
N GLU A 756 12.17 30.07 -3.97
CA GLU A 756 12.04 30.43 -5.39
C GLU A 756 13.01 31.56 -5.78
N ASP A 757 13.31 32.49 -4.88
CA ASP A 757 14.19 33.65 -5.13
C ASP A 757 15.67 33.26 -5.12
N ASP A 758 16.14 32.33 -4.28
CA ASP A 758 17.51 31.81 -4.30
C ASP A 758 17.86 31.09 -5.63
N LYS A 759 16.86 30.70 -6.42
CA LYS A 759 17.03 30.13 -7.77
C LYS A 759 17.01 31.17 -8.89
N ASN A 760 16.78 32.44 -8.58
CA ASN A 760 16.63 33.52 -9.55
C ASN A 760 17.82 34.53 -9.60
N GLU A 761 18.83 34.40 -8.74
CA GLU A 761 19.99 35.34 -8.79
C GLU A 761 20.88 35.22 -10.05
N ASP A 762 20.56 34.32 -10.98
CA ASP A 762 21.31 34.19 -12.24
C ASP A 762 20.49 34.59 -13.47
N LYS A 763 19.57 35.58 -13.39
CA LYS A 763 18.89 36.14 -14.55
C LYS A 763 18.66 37.65 -14.46
N GLY A 764 19.49 38.33 -15.21
CA GLY A 764 19.18 39.69 -15.67
C GLY A 764 18.05 39.69 -16.70
N LYS A 765 17.04 40.51 -16.42
CA LYS A 765 16.13 41.23 -17.31
C LYS A 765 14.96 40.57 -18.03
N GLU A 766 13.82 41.05 -17.62
CA GLU A 766 12.62 41.41 -18.40
C GLU A 766 11.79 40.30 -19.03
N ASP A 767 10.60 40.00 -18.45
CA ASP A 767 9.32 40.42 -19.02
C ASP A 767 8.16 40.23 -18.01
N GLU A 768 7.40 41.31 -17.83
CA GLU A 768 6.18 41.38 -17.04
C GLU A 768 5.05 40.58 -17.72
N GLY A 769 4.51 39.65 -16.98
CA GLY A 769 3.26 38.99 -17.32
C GLY A 769 2.55 38.55 -16.04
N MET A 770 1.72 39.44 -15.48
CA MET A 770 0.83 39.14 -14.35
C MET A 770 -0.05 37.93 -14.66
N ALA A 771 0.22 36.81 -13.99
CA ALA A 771 -0.80 35.81 -13.72
C ALA A 771 -1.33 36.07 -12.31
N HIS A 772 -2.56 36.53 -12.22
CA HIS A 772 -3.32 36.52 -10.97
C HIS A 772 -3.49 35.09 -10.56
N GLU A 773 -2.75 34.65 -9.55
CA GLU A 773 -3.05 33.42 -8.82
C GLU A 773 -4.26 33.67 -7.91
N ASP A 774 -5.20 32.74 -7.99
CA ASP A 774 -6.43 32.66 -7.23
C ASP A 774 -6.09 32.56 -5.73
N PRO A 775 -6.60 33.43 -4.84
CA PRO A 775 -6.28 33.38 -3.40
C PRO A 775 -6.95 32.22 -2.64
N THR A 776 -7.55 31.29 -3.37
CA THR A 776 -8.14 30.05 -2.84
C THR A 776 -7.26 28.81 -3.08
N ALA A 777 -5.92 28.97 -3.13
CA ALA A 777 -5.03 27.81 -3.06
C ALA A 777 -5.32 27.05 -1.77
N ASP A 778 -5.77 25.81 -1.95
CA ASP A 778 -6.34 24.97 -0.90
C ASP A 778 -5.37 24.85 0.28
N ILE A 779 -5.83 25.18 1.48
CA ILE A 779 -5.14 25.04 2.76
C ILE A 779 -4.59 23.60 2.94
N ASP A 780 -5.23 22.63 2.31
CA ASP A 780 -4.82 21.22 2.25
C ASP A 780 -3.46 21.00 1.55
N ASP A 781 -3.06 21.85 0.62
CA ASP A 781 -1.75 21.76 -0.07
C ASP A 781 -0.59 22.28 0.80
N ILE A 782 -0.85 23.28 1.63
CA ILE A 782 0.16 23.86 2.55
C ILE A 782 0.44 22.91 3.72
N ASP A 783 -0.60 22.28 4.27
CA ASP A 783 -0.46 21.29 5.34
C ASP A 783 0.30 20.03 4.86
N PHE A 784 0.10 19.63 3.62
CA PHE A 784 0.80 18.48 3.04
C PHE A 784 2.29 18.75 2.77
N CYS A 785 2.67 19.95 2.36
CA CYS A 785 4.07 20.32 2.19
C CYS A 785 4.86 20.25 3.51
N LEU A 786 4.23 20.51 4.64
CA LEU A 786 4.86 20.52 5.96
C LEU A 786 4.87 19.14 6.65
N GLU A 787 3.96 18.24 6.32
CA GLU A 787 3.95 16.88 6.85
C GLU A 787 5.21 16.08 6.49
N LEU A 788 5.78 16.34 5.33
CA LEU A 788 6.96 15.63 4.84
C LEU A 788 8.27 16.06 5.51
N LEU A 789 8.34 17.24 6.12
CA LEU A 789 9.55 17.68 6.85
C LEU A 789 9.82 16.86 8.11
N HIS A 790 8.85 16.13 8.63
CA HIS A 790 8.99 15.36 9.87
C HIS A 790 9.28 13.86 9.65
N SER A 791 9.01 13.31 8.48
CA SER A 791 9.25 11.88 8.20
C SER A 791 10.70 11.57 7.83
N ASP A 792 11.49 12.56 7.45
CA ASP A 792 12.84 12.37 6.90
C ASP A 792 13.97 12.27 7.93
N VAL A 793 13.69 12.35 9.24
CA VAL A 793 14.74 12.62 10.24
C VAL A 793 14.92 11.54 11.31
N ILE A 794 14.10 10.50 11.35
CA ILE A 794 14.26 9.45 12.36
C ILE A 794 15.32 8.46 11.88
N ASN A 795 16.59 8.86 12.01
CA ASN A 795 17.74 8.01 11.84
C ASN A 795 18.55 7.92 13.14
N VAL A 796 19.58 7.10 13.14
CA VAL A 796 20.47 6.93 14.31
C VAL A 796 21.05 8.27 14.78
N ALA A 797 21.46 9.15 13.86
CA ALA A 797 22.02 10.45 14.21
C ALA A 797 20.98 11.34 14.92
N TYR A 798 19.75 11.35 14.48
CA TYR A 798 18.66 12.07 15.15
C TYR A 798 18.35 11.52 16.54
N ILE A 799 18.33 10.19 16.70
CA ILE A 799 18.13 9.57 18.01
C ILE A 799 19.30 9.89 18.94
N LEU A 800 20.53 9.90 18.44
CA LEU A 800 21.69 10.31 19.23
C LEU A 800 21.62 11.78 19.64
N GLU A 801 21.18 12.66 18.76
CA GLU A 801 20.96 14.08 19.08
C GLU A 801 19.91 14.26 20.18
N LEU A 802 18.79 13.53 20.11
CA LEU A 802 17.78 13.53 21.17
C LEU A 802 18.30 12.97 22.50
N ILE A 803 19.17 11.95 22.46
CA ILE A 803 19.82 11.41 23.68
C ILE A 803 20.82 12.42 24.21
N GLU A 804 21.55 13.13 23.36
CA GLU A 804 22.46 14.18 23.75
C GLU A 804 21.75 15.35 24.47
N ASP A 805 20.53 15.65 24.04
CA ASP A 805 19.71 16.69 24.68
C ASP A 805 19.07 16.27 26.00
N LEU A 806 19.17 15.01 26.41
CA LEU A 806 18.70 14.58 27.72
C LEU A 806 19.46 15.27 28.87
N ASN A 807 18.71 15.66 29.89
CA ASN A 807 19.27 16.13 31.14
C ASN A 807 18.68 15.32 32.31
N PRO A 808 19.46 14.39 32.89
CA PRO A 808 18.95 13.52 33.95
C PRO A 808 18.51 14.26 35.23
N ALA A 809 18.90 15.51 35.40
CA ALA A 809 18.56 16.33 36.55
C ALA A 809 17.28 17.17 36.35
N SER A 810 16.64 17.12 35.17
CA SER A 810 15.44 17.91 34.89
C SER A 810 14.15 17.13 35.21
N ASP A 811 13.12 17.86 35.61
CA ASP A 811 11.80 17.25 35.95
C ASP A 811 11.13 16.58 34.75
N ASP A 812 11.46 16.98 33.52
CA ASP A 812 10.93 16.46 32.27
C ASP A 812 11.75 15.28 31.69
N TYR A 813 12.81 14.84 32.38
CA TYR A 813 13.70 13.78 31.88
C TYR A 813 12.97 12.50 31.47
N GLN A 814 12.10 11.99 32.32
CA GLN A 814 11.36 10.74 32.05
C GLN A 814 10.42 10.88 30.83
N VAL A 815 9.82 12.06 30.68
CA VAL A 815 8.96 12.36 29.53
C VAL A 815 9.77 12.41 28.24
N LYS A 816 10.91 13.11 28.25
CA LYS A 816 11.80 13.19 27.09
C LYS A 816 12.35 11.82 26.70
N ARG A 817 12.79 11.04 27.67
CA ARG A 817 13.25 9.67 27.46
C ARG A 817 12.15 8.81 26.82
N GLN A 818 10.92 8.85 27.35
CA GLN A 818 9.81 8.10 26.80
C GLN A 818 9.47 8.55 25.36
N ASN A 819 9.52 9.85 25.10
CA ASN A 819 9.29 10.38 23.75
C ASN A 819 10.30 9.87 22.72
N ILE A 820 11.58 9.68 23.10
CA ILE A 820 12.57 9.08 22.21
C ILE A 820 12.16 7.65 21.85
N ILE A 821 11.78 6.85 22.85
CA ILE A 821 11.35 5.47 22.64
C ILE A 821 10.07 5.40 21.80
N ASP A 822 9.09 6.25 22.11
CA ASP A 822 7.83 6.32 21.35
C ASP A 822 8.07 6.77 19.89
N THR A 823 8.98 7.70 19.67
CA THR A 823 9.40 8.13 18.34
C THR A 823 10.00 6.98 17.55
N MET A 824 10.86 6.19 18.16
CA MET A 824 11.44 4.99 17.53
C MET A 824 10.40 3.90 17.27
N ILE A 825 9.46 3.70 18.18
CA ILE A 825 8.36 2.71 18.01
C ILE A 825 7.45 3.09 16.84
N LYS A 826 7.24 4.38 16.61
CA LYS A 826 6.43 4.89 15.49
C LYS A 826 7.11 4.70 14.14
N ASP A 827 8.43 4.66 14.10
CA ASP A 827 9.19 4.47 12.87
C ASP A 827 9.40 2.97 12.57
N PRO A 828 8.96 2.47 11.41
CA PRO A 828 9.10 1.05 11.06
C PRO A 828 10.54 0.54 11.03
N ALA A 829 11.51 1.37 10.63
CA ALA A 829 12.92 1.00 10.55
C ALA A 829 13.61 0.97 11.93
N MET A 830 13.12 1.78 12.88
CA MET A 830 13.74 1.95 14.20
C MET A 830 13.03 1.16 15.31
N ARG A 831 11.81 0.71 15.07
CA ARG A 831 10.97 -0.01 16.06
C ARG A 831 11.66 -1.19 16.71
N ASN A 832 12.30 -2.03 15.93
CA ASN A 832 13.00 -3.22 16.46
C ASN A 832 14.21 -2.86 17.32
N LYS A 833 14.68 -1.63 17.23
CA LYS A 833 15.85 -1.06 17.94
C LYS A 833 15.45 -0.26 19.18
N ALA A 834 14.18 0.05 19.36
CA ALA A 834 13.68 0.87 20.47
C ALA A 834 14.07 0.29 21.84
N LYS A 835 13.93 -1.02 22.05
CA LYS A 835 14.36 -1.68 23.31
C LYS A 835 15.87 -1.59 23.53
N LEU A 836 16.65 -1.67 22.46
CA LEU A 836 18.11 -1.59 22.51
C LEU A 836 18.54 -0.18 22.95
N ILE A 837 17.91 0.85 22.41
CA ILE A 837 18.14 2.23 22.80
C ILE A 837 17.66 2.51 24.21
N ASP A 838 16.50 1.99 24.62
CA ASP A 838 16.03 2.12 26.00
C ASP A 838 17.05 1.54 27.00
N HIS A 839 17.60 0.37 26.71
CA HIS A 839 18.67 -0.21 27.51
C HIS A 839 19.97 0.61 27.45
N PHE A 840 20.33 1.14 26.28
CA PHE A 840 21.49 2.00 26.13
C PHE A 840 21.37 3.28 26.99
N ILE A 841 20.20 3.95 26.96
CA ILE A 841 19.93 5.13 27.77
C ILE A 841 20.03 4.77 29.26
N ARG A 842 19.41 3.67 29.68
CA ARG A 842 19.47 3.23 31.08
C ARG A 842 20.90 2.98 31.54
N ASP A 843 21.70 2.30 30.71
CA ASP A 843 23.04 1.86 31.13
C ASP A 843 24.08 3.00 31.02
N ASN A 844 23.90 3.98 30.13
CA ASN A 844 24.87 5.05 29.88
C ASN A 844 24.42 6.44 30.36
N VAL A 845 23.13 6.63 30.62
CA VAL A 845 22.59 7.92 31.09
C VAL A 845 22.04 7.77 32.51
N ASP A 846 21.10 6.81 32.76
CA ASP A 846 20.47 6.65 34.07
C ASP A 846 21.45 6.16 35.15
N ASN A 847 22.28 5.16 34.82
CA ASN A 847 23.22 4.54 35.77
C ASN A 847 24.52 5.35 35.96
N ASP A 848 24.85 6.29 35.05
CA ASP A 848 26.04 7.14 35.14
C ASP A 848 25.73 8.61 34.87
N GLN A 849 24.73 9.14 35.56
CA GLN A 849 24.27 10.53 35.41
C GLN A 849 25.37 11.57 35.56
N ALA A 850 26.26 11.37 36.53
CA ALA A 850 27.34 12.29 36.79
C ALA A 850 28.41 12.28 35.68
N GLY A 851 28.74 11.09 35.16
CA GLY A 851 29.65 10.93 34.04
C GLY A 851 29.06 11.46 32.74
N PHE A 852 27.78 11.25 32.50
CA PHE A 852 27.04 11.77 31.32
C PHE A 852 27.04 13.31 31.31
N VAL A 853 26.62 13.95 32.40
CA VAL A 853 26.61 15.42 32.52
C VAL A 853 28.01 16.01 32.39
N LYS A 854 29.02 15.39 33.00
CA LYS A 854 30.39 15.83 32.91
C LYS A 854 30.98 15.72 31.50
N SER A 855 30.77 14.60 30.80
CA SER A 855 31.23 14.43 29.43
C SER A 855 30.56 15.39 28.45
N LYS A 856 29.29 15.75 28.69
CA LYS A 856 28.57 16.78 27.96
C LYS A 856 29.18 18.17 28.18
N ALA A 857 29.48 18.53 29.42
CA ALA A 857 30.08 19.83 29.77
C ALA A 857 31.51 20.01 29.24
N ASP A 858 32.28 18.93 29.18
CA ASP A 858 33.66 18.90 28.69
C ASP A 858 33.78 18.88 27.17
N GLY A 859 32.67 18.78 26.40
CA GLY A 859 32.64 18.66 24.94
C GLY A 859 33.26 17.35 24.41
N LYS A 860 33.38 16.35 25.27
CA LYS A 860 34.01 15.05 24.97
C LYS A 860 33.02 13.92 24.74
N MET A 861 31.73 14.25 24.55
CA MET A 861 30.69 13.25 24.38
C MET A 861 30.72 12.71 22.94
N ASP A 862 31.20 11.49 22.78
CA ASP A 862 31.10 10.72 21.54
C ASP A 862 30.08 9.59 21.74
N LEU A 863 28.82 9.97 21.64
CA LEU A 863 27.69 9.03 21.78
C LEU A 863 27.67 7.99 20.65
N GLU A 864 28.13 8.34 19.46
CA GLU A 864 28.16 7.43 18.30
C GLU A 864 29.11 6.26 18.55
N THR A 865 30.33 6.54 18.99
CA THR A 865 31.30 5.48 19.36
C THR A 865 30.82 4.66 20.56
N ARG A 866 30.19 5.29 21.56
CA ARG A 866 29.60 4.58 22.70
C ARG A 866 28.46 3.66 22.28
N LEU A 867 27.56 4.13 21.45
CA LEU A 867 26.46 3.32 20.94
C LEU A 867 27.00 2.16 20.10
N THR A 868 27.92 2.41 19.18
CA THR A 868 28.54 1.38 18.35
C THR A 868 29.20 0.28 19.19
N THR A 869 29.92 0.69 20.23
CA THR A 869 30.54 -0.26 21.17
C THR A 869 29.50 -1.07 21.93
N TYR A 870 28.47 -0.40 22.44
CA TYR A 870 27.36 -1.03 23.16
C TYR A 870 26.62 -2.04 22.30
N VAL A 871 26.25 -1.66 21.07
CA VAL A 871 25.58 -2.52 20.09
C VAL A 871 26.41 -3.75 19.76
N THR A 872 27.72 -3.57 19.54
CA THR A 872 28.64 -4.68 19.25
C THR A 872 28.71 -5.69 20.42
N GLN A 873 28.81 -5.20 21.65
CA GLN A 873 28.80 -6.03 22.84
C GLN A 873 27.46 -6.72 23.07
N ALA A 874 26.34 -6.01 22.94
CA ALA A 874 25.01 -6.57 23.11
C ALA A 874 24.71 -7.63 22.03
N ARG A 875 25.15 -7.41 20.79
CA ARG A 875 25.03 -8.40 19.70
C ARG A 875 25.82 -9.67 20.00
N ALA A 876 27.08 -9.52 20.43
CA ALA A 876 27.92 -10.68 20.80
C ALA A 876 27.29 -11.47 21.94
N HIS A 877 26.73 -10.80 22.94
CA HIS A 877 26.01 -11.42 24.05
C HIS A 877 24.75 -12.15 23.57
N ALA A 878 23.94 -11.56 22.67
CA ALA A 878 22.77 -12.19 22.11
C ALA A 878 23.09 -13.47 21.31
N VAL A 879 24.17 -13.44 20.52
CA VAL A 879 24.65 -14.64 19.77
C VAL A 879 25.14 -15.73 20.71
N THR A 880 25.85 -15.36 21.77
CA THR A 880 26.36 -16.31 22.79
C THR A 880 25.21 -16.95 23.58
N SER A 881 24.22 -16.14 23.96
CA SER A 881 23.03 -16.60 24.66
C SER A 881 22.22 -17.58 23.78
N LEU A 882 22.04 -17.25 22.50
CA LEU A 882 21.38 -18.14 21.53
C LEU A 882 22.17 -19.46 21.36
N ALA A 883 23.50 -19.40 21.28
CA ALA A 883 24.33 -20.60 21.19
C ALA A 883 24.12 -21.54 22.38
N THR A 884 24.06 -20.97 23.57
CA THR A 884 23.81 -21.69 24.83
C THR A 884 22.42 -22.29 24.89
N GLU A 885 21.38 -21.48 24.55
CA GLU A 885 19.98 -21.91 24.51
C GLU A 885 19.79 -23.11 23.58
N VAL A 886 20.35 -23.01 22.40
CA VAL A 886 20.15 -24.02 21.37
C VAL A 886 21.14 -25.17 21.48
N GLY A 887 22.23 -25.03 22.22
CA GLY A 887 23.30 -26.02 22.37
C GLY A 887 24.05 -26.31 21.07
N VAL A 888 24.41 -25.25 20.35
CA VAL A 888 25.16 -25.26 19.09
C VAL A 888 26.48 -24.48 19.32
N SER A 889 27.54 -24.79 18.57
CA SER A 889 28.82 -24.10 18.67
C SER A 889 28.68 -22.58 18.53
N GLN A 890 29.15 -21.83 19.52
CA GLN A 890 29.16 -20.36 19.50
C GLN A 890 29.98 -19.83 18.32
N ASP A 891 31.12 -20.41 18.02
CA ASP A 891 31.97 -20.00 16.89
C ASP A 891 31.28 -20.13 15.55
N ALA A 892 30.41 -21.14 15.40
CA ALA A 892 29.65 -21.33 14.17
C ALA A 892 28.58 -20.24 14.00
N LEU A 893 27.92 -19.80 15.08
CA LEU A 893 26.94 -18.73 15.01
C LEU A 893 27.62 -17.37 14.77
N ILE A 894 28.76 -17.11 15.45
CA ILE A 894 29.55 -15.88 15.20
C ILE A 894 30.02 -15.85 13.74
N LYS A 895 30.54 -16.94 13.22
CA LYS A 895 30.98 -17.04 11.82
C LYS A 895 29.83 -16.82 10.85
N TYR A 896 28.64 -17.36 11.13
CA TYR A 896 27.46 -17.14 10.30
C TYR A 896 27.10 -15.66 10.24
N VAL A 897 27.09 -14.99 11.40
CA VAL A 897 26.78 -13.55 11.50
C VAL A 897 27.82 -12.71 10.77
N GLN A 898 29.11 -12.99 10.94
CA GLN A 898 30.19 -12.28 10.23
C GLN A 898 30.13 -12.46 8.71
N GLU A 899 29.86 -13.68 8.26
CA GLU A 899 29.70 -13.97 6.83
C GLU A 899 28.47 -13.29 6.25
N TYR A 900 27.37 -13.19 7.03
CA TYR A 900 26.19 -12.47 6.64
C TYR A 900 26.48 -10.96 6.49
N ASP A 901 27.19 -10.35 7.47
CA ASP A 901 27.56 -8.93 7.42
C ASP A 901 28.44 -8.62 6.20
N TYR A 902 29.35 -9.54 5.85
CA TYR A 902 30.26 -9.32 4.72
C TYR A 902 29.58 -9.54 3.35
N LEU A 903 28.69 -10.53 3.23
CA LEU A 903 28.14 -10.97 1.94
C LEU A 903 26.71 -10.49 1.71
N HIS A 904 26.02 -9.97 2.75
CA HIS A 904 24.60 -9.64 2.77
C HIS A 904 23.70 -10.78 2.26
N ARG A 905 24.13 -12.02 2.45
CA ARG A 905 23.39 -13.23 2.10
C ARG A 905 23.65 -14.37 3.07
N GLU A 906 22.66 -15.21 3.25
CA GLU A 906 22.73 -16.35 4.15
C GLU A 906 23.68 -17.44 3.63
N LYS A 907 24.48 -17.99 4.54
CA LYS A 907 25.29 -19.21 4.30
C LYS A 907 24.83 -20.35 5.21
N PRO A 908 23.71 -20.98 4.89
CA PRO A 908 23.12 -22.03 5.74
C PRO A 908 24.02 -23.27 5.92
N GLU A 909 25.06 -23.42 5.10
CA GLU A 909 26.00 -24.54 5.22
C GLU A 909 26.80 -24.47 6.54
N ILE A 910 27.09 -23.27 7.04
CA ILE A 910 27.82 -23.08 8.31
C ILE A 910 26.99 -23.66 9.45
N LEU A 911 25.69 -23.37 9.48
CA LEU A 911 24.76 -23.87 10.49
C LEU A 911 24.52 -25.39 10.35
N GLN A 912 24.45 -25.89 9.10
CA GLN A 912 24.29 -27.33 8.87
C GLN A 912 25.43 -28.15 9.47
N LYS A 913 26.66 -27.68 9.35
CA LYS A 913 27.84 -28.35 9.95
C LYS A 913 27.72 -28.35 11.47
N ALA A 914 27.43 -27.21 12.08
CA ALA A 914 27.30 -27.10 13.54
C ALA A 914 26.11 -27.93 14.10
N ILE A 915 25.02 -28.03 13.41
CA ILE A 915 23.85 -28.83 13.82
C ILE A 915 24.12 -30.33 13.67
N LYS A 916 24.93 -30.75 12.67
CA LYS A 916 25.33 -32.15 12.50
C LYS A 916 26.18 -32.64 13.66
N GLU A 917 26.98 -31.78 14.27
CA GLU A 917 27.84 -32.08 15.41
C GLU A 917 27.05 -32.29 16.71
N LYS A 918 25.79 -31.78 16.77
CA LYS A 918 24.90 -31.99 17.90
C LYS A 918 24.33 -33.41 17.91
N LYS A 919 24.71 -34.22 18.90
CA LYS A 919 24.25 -35.61 19.05
C LYS A 919 22.79 -35.70 19.47
N GLY A 920 22.07 -36.74 19.01
CA GLY A 920 20.69 -37.06 19.46
C GLY A 920 19.53 -36.50 18.64
N LEU A 921 19.78 -35.71 17.58
CA LEU A 921 18.71 -35.17 16.73
C LEU A 921 18.41 -36.05 15.53
N ARG A 922 17.10 -36.34 15.29
CA ARG A 922 16.59 -36.98 14.07
C ARG A 922 16.64 -36.03 12.87
N PHE A 923 16.60 -36.55 11.65
CA PHE A 923 16.74 -35.78 10.41
C PHE A 923 15.76 -34.56 10.32
N LEU A 924 14.48 -34.80 10.57
CA LEU A 924 13.46 -33.72 10.57
C LEU A 924 13.70 -32.66 11.66
N GLN A 925 14.11 -33.09 12.85
CA GLN A 925 14.46 -32.18 13.94
C GLN A 925 15.66 -31.29 13.61
N ARG A 926 16.61 -31.78 12.81
CA ARG A 926 17.74 -30.96 12.33
C ARG A 926 17.31 -29.91 11.32
N ILE A 927 16.35 -30.22 10.45
CA ILE A 927 15.80 -29.26 9.48
C ILE A 927 15.07 -28.15 10.24
N HIS A 928 14.15 -28.49 11.13
CA HIS A 928 13.42 -27.48 11.93
C HIS A 928 14.35 -26.64 12.81
N LEU A 929 15.37 -27.25 13.39
CA LEU A 929 16.36 -26.52 14.19
C LEU A 929 17.16 -25.53 13.33
N LYS A 930 17.52 -25.90 12.10
CA LYS A 930 18.21 -25.04 11.15
C LYS A 930 17.33 -23.83 10.79
N GLU A 931 16.09 -24.06 10.42
CA GLU A 931 15.14 -23.01 10.05
C GLU A 931 14.89 -22.05 11.22
N SER A 932 14.66 -22.59 12.41
CA SER A 932 14.50 -21.80 13.63
C SER A 932 15.75 -20.98 13.97
N LEU A 933 16.94 -21.55 13.80
CA LEU A 933 18.20 -20.84 14.02
C LEU A 933 18.42 -19.70 13.03
N ILE A 934 18.14 -19.92 11.75
CA ILE A 934 18.23 -18.87 10.72
C ILE A 934 17.32 -17.71 11.08
N LEU A 935 16.07 -17.98 11.46
CA LEU A 935 15.08 -16.99 11.82
C LEU A 935 15.51 -16.18 13.07
N LYS A 936 16.03 -16.85 14.11
CA LYS A 936 16.54 -16.20 15.32
C LYS A 936 17.78 -15.36 15.06
N LEU A 937 18.72 -15.88 14.24
CA LEU A 937 19.94 -15.15 13.87
C LEU A 937 19.62 -13.94 13.00
N ARG A 938 18.69 -14.06 12.05
CA ARG A 938 18.19 -12.93 11.24
C ARG A 938 17.63 -11.84 12.14
N LYS A 939 16.77 -12.18 13.10
CA LYS A 939 16.23 -11.22 14.06
C LYS A 939 17.34 -10.54 14.90
N ILE A 940 18.37 -11.26 15.31
CA ILE A 940 19.53 -10.68 16.00
C ILE A 940 20.25 -9.72 15.06
N ILE A 941 20.56 -10.13 13.83
CA ILE A 941 21.24 -9.28 12.86
C ILE A 941 20.45 -7.99 12.63
N GLU A 942 19.14 -8.07 12.36
CA GLU A 942 18.25 -6.92 12.13
C GLU A 942 18.17 -5.98 13.35
N THR A 943 18.07 -6.53 14.56
CA THR A 943 18.00 -5.74 15.79
C THR A 943 19.28 -4.95 16.04
N PHE A 944 20.44 -5.52 15.70
CA PHE A 944 21.74 -4.94 15.98
C PHE A 944 22.46 -4.37 14.74
N SER A 945 21.83 -4.32 13.56
CA SER A 945 22.37 -3.60 12.41
C SER A 945 22.02 -2.12 12.50
N TRP A 946 23.03 -1.25 12.44
CA TRP A 946 22.89 0.21 12.55
C TRP A 946 23.38 0.95 11.30
N GLU A 947 23.84 0.20 10.31
CA GLU A 947 24.24 0.71 9.00
C GLU A 947 23.08 0.79 8.02
#